data_361350234434780e454cd8c4ae7f0622
#
_entry.id   361350234434780e454cd8c4ae7f0622
#
_cell.length_a   1.000
_cell.length_b   1.000
_cell.length_c   1.000
_cell.angle_alpha   90.00
_cell.angle_beta   90.00
_cell.angle_gamma   90.00
#
_symmetry.space_group_name_H-M   'P 1'
#
loop_
_entity.id
_entity.type
_entity.pdbx_description
1 polymer ?
#
loop_
_entity_poly.entity_id
_entity_poly.type
_entity_poly.pdbx_seq_one_letter_code
_entity_poly.pdbx_strand_id
1 'polypeptide(L)'
;MEEYKQTIEEVKKVTEADPDTGLSSQEVDERRKKQGLNKFDEAPKESMIKKFFRSLSDFTTIILLVAAVISFYTAFATEHGDLFEGLLIIAIVVINSVLAIVQEGNAEKALESLQDMNKQTATVIRDGKVTTVESEQLVVGDILVLESGDAISADARLIEASQLRVEESALTGESEAVEKDAAFIAEEDEPLGDQFNMVFKGCTVAAGRGKAIVTAIGMATEMGKIADLLNENTMQKTPLQVRLNQLGKRISMIALAAAALVFVIGELQGEPLLEMFMTSISLAVAAVPETLTVIVTLTLAYGVQKMARKHAIIRQLPAVETLGTANVICSDKTGTLTQNEMRVRRVWSKEDEVTNIEDSMTNSAMEILKMAALCTDVTIEQEDDDLVIKGNPTEVAIVRAVEENYHTKAELEEKYPRVNELPFDSERKMMTTVHQMGEKYISITKGAFDVLAPRFSSGDVEQAAIVNDRFGKRALRVIAVGYATYDEEPQDISSEALEKDLRLIGLIGMIDPPRPESKGAIKRAKKAGIKTVMITGDHVVTASAIAKELGILKDPSEALSGSELHQLSDEELDARVKALSVYARVTPEDKIRIVKSWQRTGAVVAMTGDGVNDAPALKASNVGCAMGITGTDVAQSAADMILTDDNFATIVDAVSQGRSVYQNIRKAINFLLSCNISEIFIVLFAMLLGWGAPFTAVQLLFVNVVADGLPGFALGREPAEHGIMDQPPIPKNEGIFARGLLQKIAINAGVFTIVTLFGYYLGSYVDTISPWVDASQHVGQTVAFLILAYSSILHVFNVRSSQSIFKVNLATNKALLEMALLALAITTAVALLPFTQELFGLVHISLNHWFLVGILSIVPIAVNELIKFHRLPEAEEEE
;
A
#
# COMPACT_ATOMS: atom_id res chain seq x y z
N MET A 1 -9.92 29.40 -26.22
CA MET A 1 -9.78 29.41 -27.70
C MET A 1 -9.84 27.95 -28.12
N GLU A 2 -10.43 27.65 -29.28
CA GLU A 2 -10.58 26.25 -29.71
C GLU A 2 -9.29 25.86 -30.46
N GLU A 3 -8.30 25.37 -29.73
CA GLU A 3 -6.96 25.07 -30.19
C GLU A 3 -6.92 23.97 -31.26
N TYR A 4 -7.91 23.08 -31.28
CA TYR A 4 -8.07 22.03 -32.29
C TYR A 4 -8.45 22.57 -33.69
N LYS A 5 -8.93 23.81 -33.78
CA LYS A 5 -9.19 24.50 -35.06
C LYS A 5 -8.02 25.36 -35.54
N GLN A 6 -6.96 25.50 -34.75
CA GLN A 6 -5.82 26.33 -35.05
C GLN A 6 -4.71 25.53 -35.73
N THR A 7 -3.97 26.19 -36.59
CA THR A 7 -2.73 25.66 -37.15
C THR A 7 -1.65 25.61 -36.05
N ILE A 8 -0.65 24.74 -36.25
CA ILE A 8 0.50 24.65 -35.31
C ILE A 8 1.18 26.02 -35.15
N GLU A 9 1.32 26.81 -36.21
CA GLU A 9 1.96 28.14 -36.15
C GLU A 9 1.14 29.18 -35.38
N GLU A 10 -0.19 29.09 -35.43
CA GLU A 10 -1.06 29.94 -34.62
C GLU A 10 -0.95 29.60 -33.13
N VAL A 11 -0.95 28.29 -32.77
CA VAL A 11 -0.78 27.85 -31.39
C VAL A 11 0.60 28.25 -30.84
N LYS A 12 1.68 28.06 -31.61
CA LYS A 12 3.03 28.52 -31.24
C LYS A 12 3.04 30.02 -30.93
N LYS A 13 2.38 30.82 -31.75
CA LYS A 13 2.35 32.28 -31.59
C LYS A 13 1.53 32.69 -30.37
N VAL A 14 0.40 32.00 -30.08
CA VAL A 14 -0.45 32.30 -28.94
C VAL A 14 0.23 31.88 -27.62
N THR A 15 0.87 30.72 -27.61
CA THR A 15 1.55 30.16 -26.42
C THR A 15 2.98 30.70 -26.27
N GLU A 16 3.51 31.42 -27.26
CA GLU A 16 4.91 31.88 -27.31
C GLU A 16 5.89 30.71 -27.05
N ALA A 17 5.59 29.54 -27.61
CA ALA A 17 6.37 28.31 -27.40
C ALA A 17 7.26 28.01 -28.63
N ASP A 18 8.50 27.64 -28.39
CA ASP A 18 9.42 27.13 -29.40
C ASP A 18 9.53 25.60 -29.27
N PRO A 19 9.13 24.80 -30.29
CA PRO A 19 9.17 23.35 -30.25
C PRO A 19 10.56 22.73 -30.07
N ASP A 20 11.62 23.43 -30.50
CA ASP A 20 12.98 22.91 -30.51
C ASP A 20 13.73 23.21 -29.21
N THR A 21 13.53 24.39 -28.66
CA THR A 21 14.23 24.84 -27.44
C THR A 21 13.35 24.77 -26.19
N GLY A 22 12.02 24.77 -26.35
CA GLY A 22 11.09 24.87 -25.24
C GLY A 22 11.18 26.24 -24.53
N LEU A 23 10.52 26.34 -23.36
CA LEU A 23 10.58 27.51 -22.52
C LEU A 23 11.89 27.55 -21.71
N SER A 24 12.41 28.76 -21.47
CA SER A 24 13.51 28.93 -20.52
C SER A 24 13.02 28.82 -19.07
N SER A 25 13.90 28.45 -18.16
CA SER A 25 13.60 28.33 -16.73
C SER A 25 13.02 29.63 -16.15
N GLN A 26 13.44 30.80 -16.64
CA GLN A 26 12.92 32.11 -16.20
C GLN A 26 11.47 32.32 -16.67
N GLU A 27 11.15 31.99 -17.92
CA GLU A 27 9.79 32.09 -18.48
C GLU A 27 8.83 31.15 -17.76
N VAL A 28 9.27 29.95 -17.43
CA VAL A 28 8.49 28.99 -16.63
C VAL A 28 8.12 29.56 -15.28
N ASP A 29 9.08 30.18 -14.57
CA ASP A 29 8.83 30.79 -13.27
C ASP A 29 7.86 31.99 -13.34
N GLU A 30 7.96 32.80 -14.39
CA GLU A 30 7.05 33.90 -14.62
C GLU A 30 5.63 33.46 -14.98
N ARG A 31 5.50 32.41 -15.81
CA ARG A 31 4.22 31.81 -16.20
C ARG A 31 3.58 31.14 -14.98
N ARG A 32 4.36 30.40 -14.18
CA ARG A 32 3.87 29.74 -12.94
C ARG A 32 3.31 30.77 -11.94
N LYS A 33 3.95 31.93 -11.80
CA LYS A 33 3.43 33.00 -10.93
C LYS A 33 2.11 33.59 -11.43
N LYS A 34 1.88 33.62 -12.75
CA LYS A 34 0.66 34.13 -13.35
C LYS A 34 -0.48 33.13 -13.46
N GLN A 35 -0.17 31.89 -13.78
CA GLN A 35 -1.14 30.82 -14.12
C GLN A 35 -1.42 29.89 -12.94
N GLY A 36 -0.54 29.85 -11.91
CA GLY A 36 -0.61 28.88 -10.81
C GLY A 36 0.05 27.55 -11.15
N LEU A 37 -0.24 26.54 -10.36
CA LEU A 37 0.23 25.16 -10.55
C LEU A 37 -0.79 24.35 -11.36
N ASN A 38 -0.30 23.35 -12.09
CA ASN A 38 -1.14 22.41 -12.85
C ASN A 38 -1.80 21.38 -11.91
N LYS A 39 -2.65 21.84 -11.01
CA LYS A 39 -3.41 20.99 -10.08
C LYS A 39 -4.88 21.39 -10.06
N PHE A 40 -5.72 20.43 -9.71
CA PHE A 40 -7.13 20.74 -9.45
C PHE A 40 -7.26 21.50 -8.13
N ASP A 41 -8.28 22.35 -8.04
CA ASP A 41 -8.58 23.04 -6.79
C ASP A 41 -8.98 22.00 -5.74
N GLU A 42 -8.26 21.98 -4.63
CA GLU A 42 -8.64 21.17 -3.48
C GLU A 42 -9.95 21.71 -2.92
N ALA A 43 -10.85 20.81 -2.54
CA ALA A 43 -12.04 21.22 -1.80
C ALA A 43 -11.63 22.08 -0.60
N PRO A 44 -12.26 23.24 -0.37
CA PRO A 44 -11.86 24.14 0.69
C PRO A 44 -11.87 23.40 2.03
N LYS A 45 -10.71 23.36 2.69
CA LYS A 45 -10.56 22.72 4.01
C LYS A 45 -11.58 23.33 4.95
N GLU A 46 -12.37 22.51 5.62
CA GLU A 46 -13.33 22.99 6.61
C GLU A 46 -12.60 23.79 7.68
N SER A 47 -13.07 25.03 7.93
CA SER A 47 -12.47 25.86 8.98
C SER A 47 -12.63 25.17 10.34
N MET A 48 -11.69 25.38 11.26
CA MET A 48 -11.76 24.88 12.64
C MET A 48 -13.09 25.22 13.32
N ILE A 49 -13.61 26.41 13.04
CA ILE A 49 -14.90 26.88 13.56
C ILE A 49 -16.06 26.02 13.01
N LYS A 50 -16.05 25.71 11.71
CA LYS A 50 -17.09 24.86 11.10
C LYS A 50 -17.02 23.42 11.64
N LYS A 51 -15.81 22.87 11.81
CA LYS A 51 -15.59 21.56 12.47
C LYS A 51 -16.11 21.56 13.92
N PHE A 52 -15.90 22.66 14.66
CA PHE A 52 -16.41 22.80 16.01
C PHE A 52 -17.94 22.80 16.05
N PHE A 53 -18.61 23.58 15.22
CA PHE A 53 -20.07 23.55 15.16
C PHE A 53 -20.63 22.23 14.64
N ARG A 54 -19.94 21.55 13.74
CA ARG A 54 -20.30 20.18 13.31
C ARG A 54 -20.20 19.20 14.48
N SER A 55 -19.15 19.28 15.29
CA SER A 55 -19.01 18.45 16.50
C SER A 55 -20.11 18.71 17.51
N LEU A 56 -20.58 19.95 17.67
CA LEU A 56 -21.72 20.27 18.51
C LEU A 56 -23.07 19.73 17.98
N SER A 57 -23.14 19.39 16.71
CA SER A 57 -24.34 18.82 16.05
C SER A 57 -24.38 17.30 16.13
N ASP A 58 -23.38 16.67 16.74
CA ASP A 58 -23.38 15.23 16.95
C ASP A 58 -24.43 14.81 17.97
N PHE A 59 -25.01 13.62 17.80
CA PHE A 59 -26.14 13.14 18.60
C PHE A 59 -25.83 13.11 20.10
N THR A 60 -24.66 12.65 20.48
CA THR A 60 -24.21 12.58 21.87
C THR A 60 -23.99 13.96 22.48
N THR A 61 -23.41 14.88 21.72
CA THR A 61 -23.20 16.26 22.15
C THR A 61 -24.52 17.00 22.34
N ILE A 62 -25.51 16.79 21.44
CA ILE A 62 -26.85 17.37 21.59
C ILE A 62 -27.51 16.87 22.89
N ILE A 63 -27.40 15.58 23.20
CA ILE A 63 -27.93 15.04 24.46
C ILE A 63 -27.28 15.70 25.68
N LEU A 64 -25.96 15.87 25.68
CA LEU A 64 -25.24 16.56 26.76
C LEU A 64 -25.64 18.03 26.88
N LEU A 65 -25.84 18.74 25.77
CA LEU A 65 -26.33 20.12 25.77
C LEU A 65 -27.76 20.22 26.33
N VAL A 66 -28.63 19.27 26.00
CA VAL A 66 -29.97 19.17 26.62
C VAL A 66 -29.84 18.93 28.11
N ALA A 67 -28.97 18.02 28.57
CA ALA A 67 -28.69 17.79 29.97
C ALA A 67 -28.19 19.05 30.68
N ALA A 68 -27.29 19.82 30.08
CA ALA A 68 -26.81 21.09 30.58
C ALA A 68 -27.94 22.12 30.76
N VAL A 69 -28.82 22.23 29.74
CA VAL A 69 -30.00 23.14 29.80
C VAL A 69 -30.93 22.75 30.95
N ILE A 70 -31.18 21.45 31.13
CA ILE A 70 -32.02 20.94 32.24
C ILE A 70 -31.33 21.24 33.59
N SER A 71 -30.03 20.99 33.71
CA SER A 71 -29.25 21.30 34.93
C SER A 71 -29.32 22.80 35.27
N PHE A 72 -29.18 23.70 34.28
CA PHE A 72 -29.38 25.14 34.49
C PHE A 72 -30.82 25.50 34.90
N TYR A 73 -31.81 24.88 34.24
CA TYR A 73 -33.21 25.13 34.59
C TYR A 73 -33.48 24.75 36.05
N THR A 74 -32.98 23.61 36.52
CA THR A 74 -33.14 23.14 37.89
C THR A 74 -32.37 24.00 38.89
N ALA A 75 -31.16 24.48 38.52
CA ALA A 75 -30.39 25.39 39.36
C ALA A 75 -31.12 26.72 39.60
N PHE A 76 -31.93 27.19 38.65
CA PHE A 76 -32.73 28.41 38.79
C PHE A 76 -34.12 28.18 39.37
N ALA A 77 -34.71 26.97 39.19
CA ALA A 77 -36.07 26.67 39.57
C ALA A 77 -36.20 26.02 40.94
N THR A 78 -35.11 25.45 41.51
CA THR A 78 -35.11 24.75 42.81
C THR A 78 -34.08 25.33 43.75
N GLU A 79 -34.35 25.29 45.08
CA GLU A 79 -33.42 25.78 46.12
C GLU A 79 -32.15 24.88 46.25
N HIS A 80 -32.11 23.75 45.59
CA HIS A 80 -31.01 22.76 45.67
C HIS A 80 -30.30 22.53 44.31
N GLY A 81 -30.57 23.39 43.31
CA GLY A 81 -29.92 23.24 42.00
C GLY A 81 -28.52 23.82 42.02
N ASP A 82 -27.56 23.06 41.39
CA ASP A 82 -26.16 23.47 41.28
C ASP A 82 -25.86 24.00 39.89
N LEU A 83 -25.57 25.29 39.77
CA LEU A 83 -25.12 25.94 38.53
C LEU A 83 -23.80 25.36 38.01
N PHE A 84 -23.02 24.78 38.91
CA PHE A 84 -21.71 24.26 38.63
C PHE A 84 -21.77 23.00 37.75
N GLU A 85 -22.78 22.12 37.95
CA GLU A 85 -22.99 20.92 37.19
C GLU A 85 -23.26 21.23 35.69
N GLY A 86 -24.12 22.22 35.41
CA GLY A 86 -24.40 22.63 34.02
C GLY A 86 -23.19 23.24 33.33
N LEU A 87 -22.41 24.09 34.05
CA LEU A 87 -21.16 24.64 33.52
C LEU A 87 -20.13 23.56 33.26
N LEU A 88 -20.06 22.56 34.10
CA LEU A 88 -19.15 21.44 33.96
C LEU A 88 -19.47 20.61 32.70
N ILE A 89 -20.75 20.29 32.48
CA ILE A 89 -21.18 19.58 31.25
C ILE A 89 -20.78 20.36 30.01
N ILE A 90 -20.98 21.70 30.00
CA ILE A 90 -20.55 22.56 28.87
C ILE A 90 -19.03 22.53 28.70
N ALA A 91 -18.28 22.64 29.81
CA ALA A 91 -16.81 22.58 29.74
C ALA A 91 -16.32 21.27 29.14
N ILE A 92 -16.93 20.15 29.50
CA ILE A 92 -16.62 18.83 28.99
C ILE A 92 -16.98 18.72 27.50
N VAL A 93 -18.14 19.20 27.08
CA VAL A 93 -18.55 19.26 25.66
C VAL A 93 -17.52 20.03 24.84
N VAL A 94 -17.06 21.18 25.34
CA VAL A 94 -16.03 21.99 24.66
C VAL A 94 -14.69 21.24 24.60
N ILE A 95 -14.25 20.64 25.70
CA ILE A 95 -12.99 19.87 25.76
C ILE A 95 -13.07 18.68 24.79
N ASN A 96 -14.16 17.94 24.79
CA ASN A 96 -14.34 16.78 23.90
C ASN A 96 -14.35 17.22 22.43
N SER A 97 -15.08 18.29 22.10
CA SER A 97 -15.10 18.86 20.75
C SER A 97 -13.72 19.33 20.27
N VAL A 98 -12.96 20.00 21.15
CA VAL A 98 -11.58 20.42 20.82
C VAL A 98 -10.67 19.22 20.61
N LEU A 99 -10.77 18.21 21.49
CA LEU A 99 -9.97 16.99 21.37
C LEU A 99 -10.29 16.23 20.07
N ALA A 100 -11.58 16.09 19.73
CA ALA A 100 -12.01 15.47 18.49
C ALA A 100 -11.46 16.20 17.26
N ILE A 101 -11.49 17.54 17.24
CA ILE A 101 -10.92 18.36 16.14
C ILE A 101 -9.41 18.18 16.01
N VAL A 102 -8.69 18.18 17.15
CA VAL A 102 -7.23 17.96 17.14
C VAL A 102 -6.89 16.57 16.63
N GLN A 103 -7.65 15.54 17.03
CA GLN A 103 -7.47 14.16 16.58
C GLN A 103 -7.78 14.00 15.09
N GLU A 104 -8.91 14.58 14.61
CA GLU A 104 -9.27 14.61 13.20
C GLU A 104 -8.19 15.31 12.36
N GLY A 105 -7.71 16.47 12.83
CA GLY A 105 -6.65 17.21 12.16
C GLY A 105 -5.31 16.46 12.10
N ASN A 106 -4.97 15.67 13.12
CA ASN A 106 -3.79 14.82 13.10
C ASN A 106 -3.94 13.64 12.11
N ALA A 107 -5.14 13.06 12.01
CA ALA A 107 -5.44 12.02 11.03
C ALA A 107 -5.39 12.58 9.60
N GLU A 108 -5.98 13.75 9.34
CA GLU A 108 -5.92 14.44 8.05
C GLU A 108 -4.47 14.72 7.63
N LYS A 109 -3.65 15.32 8.50
CA LYS A 109 -2.24 15.60 8.21
C LYS A 109 -1.43 14.33 7.89
N ALA A 110 -1.70 13.24 8.60
CA ALA A 110 -1.05 11.96 8.32
C ALA A 110 -1.43 11.43 6.94
N LEU A 111 -2.64 11.67 6.47
CA LEU A 111 -3.12 11.29 5.14
C LEU A 111 -2.59 12.22 4.04
N GLU A 112 -2.57 13.54 4.26
CA GLU A 112 -1.99 14.52 3.33
C GLU A 112 -0.51 14.22 3.03
N SER A 113 0.28 13.92 4.06
CA SER A 113 1.70 13.57 3.88
C SER A 113 1.94 12.35 2.99
N LEU A 114 0.92 11.51 2.78
CA LEU A 114 0.99 10.34 1.90
C LEU A 114 0.67 10.71 0.44
N GLN A 115 -0.22 11.67 0.22
CA GLN A 115 -0.54 12.16 -1.13
C GLN A 115 0.68 12.88 -1.75
N ASP A 116 1.43 13.64 -0.94
CA ASP A 116 2.67 14.29 -1.38
C ASP A 116 3.78 13.32 -1.82
N MET A 117 3.73 12.06 -1.41
CA MET A 117 4.72 11.04 -1.82
C MET A 117 4.45 10.44 -3.20
N ASN A 118 3.32 10.73 -3.84
CA ASN A 118 2.89 10.15 -5.12
C ASN A 118 2.71 11.24 -6.18
N LYS A 119 3.77 11.99 -6.47
CA LYS A 119 3.75 13.04 -7.49
C LYS A 119 3.98 12.43 -8.87
N GLN A 120 3.04 12.66 -9.78
CA GLN A 120 3.20 12.34 -11.19
C GLN A 120 4.26 13.24 -11.83
N THR A 121 5.00 12.70 -12.80
CA THR A 121 6.00 13.44 -13.57
C THR A 121 5.56 13.58 -15.04
N ALA A 122 6.15 14.51 -15.74
CA ALA A 122 5.98 14.70 -17.18
C ALA A 122 7.33 15.00 -17.83
N THR A 123 7.54 14.48 -19.02
CA THR A 123 8.75 14.76 -19.80
C THR A 123 8.52 15.95 -20.70
N VAL A 124 9.37 16.97 -20.56
CA VAL A 124 9.27 18.26 -21.30
C VAL A 124 10.59 18.64 -21.94
N ILE A 125 10.51 19.50 -22.96
CA ILE A 125 11.68 20.21 -23.50
C ILE A 125 11.72 21.58 -22.85
N ARG A 126 12.80 21.91 -22.12
CA ARG A 126 13.10 23.22 -21.53
C ARG A 126 14.57 23.53 -21.71
N ASP A 127 14.91 24.79 -21.95
CA ASP A 127 16.31 25.25 -22.20
C ASP A 127 17.06 24.41 -23.26
N GLY A 128 16.34 23.90 -24.27
CA GLY A 128 16.87 23.02 -25.33
C GLY A 128 17.22 21.59 -24.89
N LYS A 129 16.76 21.15 -23.71
CA LYS A 129 17.02 19.80 -23.19
C LYS A 129 15.71 19.10 -22.80
N VAL A 130 15.68 17.80 -23.05
CA VAL A 130 14.61 16.93 -22.54
C VAL A 130 14.84 16.74 -21.03
N THR A 131 13.83 17.07 -20.24
CA THR A 131 13.91 17.03 -18.77
C THR A 131 12.59 16.51 -18.20
N THR A 132 12.67 15.68 -17.18
CA THR A 132 11.49 15.23 -16.42
C THR A 132 11.20 16.22 -15.30
N VAL A 133 9.94 16.68 -15.21
CA VAL A 133 9.46 17.62 -14.18
C VAL A 133 8.26 17.04 -13.47
N GLU A 134 7.98 17.53 -12.24
CA GLU A 134 6.70 17.19 -11.59
C GLU A 134 5.54 17.73 -12.43
N SER A 135 4.51 16.94 -12.66
CA SER A 135 3.32 17.29 -13.44
C SER A 135 2.66 18.62 -12.98
N GLU A 136 2.69 18.89 -11.67
CA GLU A 136 2.18 20.13 -11.10
C GLU A 136 2.95 21.38 -11.54
N GLN A 137 4.18 21.21 -12.03
CA GLN A 137 5.06 22.32 -12.45
C GLN A 137 4.93 22.67 -13.92
N LEU A 138 4.04 22.01 -14.67
CA LEU A 138 3.74 22.33 -16.05
C LEU A 138 3.08 23.71 -16.16
N VAL A 139 3.43 24.43 -17.22
CA VAL A 139 2.82 25.73 -17.58
C VAL A 139 2.36 25.71 -19.03
N VAL A 140 1.40 26.56 -19.36
CA VAL A 140 0.97 26.72 -20.75
C VAL A 140 2.17 27.18 -21.61
N GLY A 141 2.40 26.48 -22.72
CA GLY A 141 3.55 26.69 -23.60
C GLY A 141 4.71 25.72 -23.38
N ASP A 142 4.68 24.85 -22.36
CA ASP A 142 5.65 23.74 -22.28
C ASP A 142 5.49 22.79 -23.47
N ILE A 143 6.60 22.20 -23.89
CA ILE A 143 6.61 21.18 -24.94
C ILE A 143 6.67 19.79 -24.26
N LEU A 144 5.54 19.08 -24.28
CA LEU A 144 5.47 17.68 -23.81
C LEU A 144 6.12 16.75 -24.82
N VAL A 145 6.92 15.82 -24.32
CA VAL A 145 7.39 14.65 -25.07
C VAL A 145 6.56 13.46 -24.59
N LEU A 146 5.90 12.79 -25.52
CA LEU A 146 4.95 11.70 -25.26
C LEU A 146 5.48 10.40 -25.83
N GLU A 147 5.54 9.36 -25.00
CA GLU A 147 5.93 8.00 -25.37
C GLU A 147 4.89 6.98 -24.90
N SER A 148 4.90 5.79 -25.48
CA SER A 148 3.98 4.72 -25.09
C SER A 148 4.11 4.38 -23.60
N GLY A 149 3.01 4.46 -22.87
CA GLY A 149 2.96 4.24 -21.43
C GLY A 149 2.87 5.50 -20.57
N ASP A 150 3.05 6.69 -21.19
CA ASP A 150 2.96 7.97 -20.47
C ASP A 150 1.51 8.36 -20.14
N ALA A 151 1.32 8.94 -18.99
CA ALA A 151 0.09 9.66 -18.65
C ALA A 151 0.17 11.11 -19.08
N ILE A 152 -0.86 11.57 -19.80
CA ILE A 152 -0.94 12.95 -20.26
C ILE A 152 -1.32 13.85 -19.09
N SER A 153 -0.43 14.76 -18.74
CA SER A 153 -0.50 15.55 -17.52
C SER A 153 -1.16 16.93 -17.68
N ALA A 154 -1.41 17.37 -18.92
CA ALA A 154 -2.07 18.65 -19.25
C ALA A 154 -2.77 18.52 -20.61
N ASP A 155 -3.72 19.42 -20.93
CA ASP A 155 -4.26 19.46 -22.27
C ASP A 155 -3.26 20.12 -23.21
N ALA A 156 -3.02 19.49 -24.36
CA ALA A 156 -1.98 19.95 -25.27
C ALA A 156 -2.36 19.73 -26.74
N ARG A 157 -1.87 20.63 -27.63
CA ARG A 157 -1.99 20.55 -29.06
C ARG A 157 -0.79 19.84 -29.67
N LEU A 158 -1.02 18.73 -30.35
CA LEU A 158 0.04 17.96 -31.03
C LEU A 158 0.74 18.77 -32.12
N ILE A 159 2.07 18.70 -32.15
CA ILE A 159 2.93 19.28 -33.15
C ILE A 159 3.66 18.20 -33.98
N GLU A 160 3.92 17.05 -33.35
CA GLU A 160 4.45 15.85 -33.98
C GLU A 160 3.70 14.62 -33.49
N ALA A 161 3.35 13.71 -34.38
CA ALA A 161 2.76 12.41 -34.04
C ALA A 161 3.35 11.34 -34.94
N SER A 162 3.81 10.23 -34.39
CA SER A 162 4.31 9.06 -35.12
C SER A 162 3.61 7.81 -34.58
N GLN A 163 2.61 7.33 -35.32
CA GLN A 163 1.74 6.20 -34.91
C GLN A 163 1.20 6.35 -33.48
N LEU A 164 0.95 7.61 -33.06
CA LEU A 164 0.48 7.94 -31.74
C LEU A 164 -0.98 7.52 -31.57
N ARG A 165 -1.24 6.65 -30.58
CA ARG A 165 -2.59 6.27 -30.18
C ARG A 165 -2.78 6.57 -28.70
N VAL A 166 -3.90 7.21 -28.37
CA VAL A 166 -4.22 7.66 -27.01
C VAL A 166 -5.52 7.00 -26.55
N GLU A 167 -5.51 6.44 -25.36
CA GLU A 167 -6.70 5.94 -24.68
C GLU A 167 -7.39 7.11 -23.98
N GLU A 168 -8.60 7.45 -24.43
CA GLU A 168 -9.37 8.60 -23.95
C GLU A 168 -10.62 8.20 -23.15
N SER A 169 -10.67 6.95 -22.68
CA SER A 169 -11.81 6.40 -21.95
C SER A 169 -12.20 7.21 -20.69
N ALA A 170 -11.24 7.91 -20.09
CA ALA A 170 -11.47 8.78 -18.94
C ALA A 170 -12.37 9.99 -19.27
N LEU A 171 -12.40 10.45 -20.52
CA LEU A 171 -13.15 11.60 -20.99
C LEU A 171 -14.33 11.21 -21.88
N THR A 172 -14.13 10.27 -22.79
CA THR A 172 -15.12 9.88 -23.80
C THR A 172 -15.98 8.70 -23.38
N GLY A 173 -15.50 7.88 -22.45
CA GLY A 173 -16.11 6.60 -22.07
C GLY A 173 -15.81 5.45 -23.04
N GLU A 174 -15.14 5.71 -24.16
CA GLU A 174 -14.79 4.71 -25.17
C GLU A 174 -13.44 4.07 -24.82
N SER A 175 -13.38 2.74 -24.78
CA SER A 175 -12.16 2.00 -24.39
C SER A 175 -11.16 1.75 -25.53
N GLU A 176 -11.52 2.07 -26.75
CA GLU A 176 -10.64 1.90 -27.92
C GLU A 176 -9.69 3.10 -28.05
N ALA A 177 -8.39 2.81 -28.24
CA ALA A 177 -7.38 3.86 -28.36
C ALA A 177 -7.51 4.60 -29.69
N VAL A 178 -7.62 5.91 -29.65
CA VAL A 178 -7.82 6.81 -30.79
C VAL A 178 -6.46 7.13 -31.43
N GLU A 179 -6.36 6.98 -32.76
CA GLU A 179 -5.19 7.40 -33.51
C GLU A 179 -5.16 8.91 -33.64
N LYS A 180 -4.02 9.53 -33.31
CA LYS A 180 -3.85 10.99 -33.29
C LYS A 180 -3.04 11.47 -34.51
N ASP A 181 -3.47 12.61 -35.05
CA ASP A 181 -2.86 13.26 -36.20
C ASP A 181 -2.56 14.75 -35.93
N ALA A 182 -1.29 15.10 -35.87
CA ALA A 182 -0.86 16.48 -35.66
C ALA A 182 -1.26 17.44 -36.79
N ALA A 183 -1.43 16.93 -38.04
CA ALA A 183 -1.80 17.72 -39.20
C ALA A 183 -3.33 17.98 -39.31
N PHE A 184 -4.12 17.28 -38.53
CA PHE A 184 -5.57 17.48 -38.53
C PHE A 184 -5.94 18.88 -38.03
N ILE A 185 -6.88 19.53 -38.71
CA ILE A 185 -7.47 20.83 -38.31
C ILE A 185 -8.99 20.71 -38.51
N ALA A 186 -9.74 20.90 -37.42
CA ALA A 186 -11.20 20.82 -37.51
C ALA A 186 -11.80 22.07 -38.15
N GLU A 187 -12.73 21.90 -39.07
CA GLU A 187 -13.46 23.00 -39.70
C GLU A 187 -14.72 23.43 -38.92
N GLU A 188 -15.31 22.48 -38.16
CA GLU A 188 -16.51 22.66 -37.36
C GLU A 188 -16.22 22.33 -35.87
N ASP A 189 -17.25 22.40 -35.01
CA ASP A 189 -17.15 22.05 -33.60
C ASP A 189 -17.14 20.52 -33.47
N GLU A 190 -16.01 19.96 -33.05
CA GLU A 190 -15.82 18.53 -32.88
C GLU A 190 -15.96 18.10 -31.41
N PRO A 191 -16.62 16.96 -31.14
CA PRO A 191 -16.59 16.31 -29.82
C PRO A 191 -15.16 16.00 -29.40
N LEU A 192 -14.91 15.85 -28.09
CA LEU A 192 -13.54 15.59 -27.57
C LEU A 192 -12.85 14.38 -28.22
N GLY A 193 -13.60 13.28 -28.45
CA GLY A 193 -13.07 12.06 -29.06
C GLY A 193 -12.67 12.22 -30.53
N ASP A 194 -13.17 13.22 -31.23
CA ASP A 194 -12.90 13.48 -32.65
C ASP A 194 -11.84 14.59 -32.86
N GLN A 195 -11.29 15.15 -31.78
CA GLN A 195 -10.20 16.12 -31.82
C GLN A 195 -8.85 15.40 -31.96
N PHE A 196 -8.59 14.86 -33.16
CA PHE A 196 -7.42 14.02 -33.41
C PHE A 196 -6.07 14.71 -33.21
N ASN A 197 -6.04 16.04 -33.21
CA ASN A 197 -4.84 16.84 -33.02
C ASN A 197 -4.61 17.34 -31.59
N MET A 198 -5.48 16.94 -30.66
CA MET A 198 -5.38 17.26 -29.23
C MET A 198 -5.09 16.03 -28.40
N VAL A 199 -4.44 16.23 -27.25
CA VAL A 199 -4.31 15.25 -26.17
C VAL A 199 -4.75 15.90 -24.86
N PHE A 200 -5.35 15.13 -23.99
CA PHE A 200 -6.05 15.64 -22.82
C PHE A 200 -5.50 15.07 -21.51
N LYS A 201 -5.49 15.90 -20.48
CA LYS A 201 -5.10 15.50 -19.12
C LYS A 201 -5.94 14.33 -18.62
N GLY A 202 -5.27 13.32 -18.07
CA GLY A 202 -5.91 12.10 -17.52
C GLY A 202 -6.08 10.97 -18.54
N CYS A 203 -5.74 11.20 -19.79
CA CYS A 203 -5.64 10.19 -20.84
C CYS A 203 -4.23 9.57 -20.87
N THR A 204 -4.06 8.46 -21.59
CA THR A 204 -2.80 7.71 -21.62
C THR A 204 -2.36 7.37 -23.02
N VAL A 205 -1.05 7.38 -23.25
CA VAL A 205 -0.46 7.00 -24.55
C VAL A 205 -0.41 5.48 -24.65
N ALA A 206 -1.30 4.90 -25.46
CA ALA A 206 -1.34 3.44 -25.67
C ALA A 206 -0.23 2.95 -26.59
N ALA A 207 0.16 3.72 -27.62
CA ALA A 207 1.21 3.35 -28.56
C ALA A 207 1.76 4.58 -29.28
N GLY A 208 2.98 4.45 -29.85
CA GLY A 208 3.62 5.49 -30.65
C GLY A 208 4.32 6.54 -29.81
N ARG A 209 4.63 7.68 -30.46
CA ARG A 209 5.30 8.82 -29.81
C ARG A 209 4.83 10.15 -30.43
N GLY A 210 4.94 11.22 -29.67
CA GLY A 210 4.56 12.55 -30.16
C GLY A 210 5.20 13.69 -29.36
N LYS A 211 5.03 14.92 -29.90
CA LYS A 211 5.32 16.14 -29.16
C LYS A 211 4.07 17.03 -29.18
N ALA A 212 3.80 17.72 -28.09
CA ALA A 212 2.63 18.58 -27.95
C ALA A 212 2.96 19.85 -27.17
N ILE A 213 2.29 20.97 -27.52
CA ILE A 213 2.37 22.24 -26.80
C ILE A 213 1.25 22.25 -25.76
N VAL A 214 1.56 22.45 -24.48
CA VAL A 214 0.58 22.61 -23.41
C VAL A 214 -0.28 23.85 -23.67
N THR A 215 -1.58 23.66 -23.75
CA THR A 215 -2.57 24.71 -24.01
C THR A 215 -3.43 25.06 -22.79
N ALA A 216 -3.69 24.06 -21.91
CA ALA A 216 -4.43 24.27 -20.66
C ALA A 216 -3.86 23.43 -19.51
N ILE A 217 -3.92 24.00 -18.29
CA ILE A 217 -3.44 23.38 -17.05
C ILE A 217 -4.52 23.47 -15.95
N GLY A 218 -4.43 22.58 -14.96
CA GLY A 218 -5.27 22.60 -13.76
C GLY A 218 -6.77 22.57 -14.07
N MET A 219 -7.53 23.49 -13.47
CA MET A 219 -8.97 23.59 -13.65
C MET A 219 -9.40 24.02 -15.07
N ALA A 220 -8.47 24.58 -15.86
CA ALA A 220 -8.76 24.97 -17.24
C ALA A 220 -8.76 23.79 -18.21
N THR A 221 -8.25 22.61 -17.84
CA THR A 221 -8.28 21.39 -18.64
C THR A 221 -9.69 20.83 -18.77
N GLU A 222 -9.96 20.01 -19.78
CA GLU A 222 -11.26 19.34 -19.93
C GLU A 222 -11.58 18.46 -18.70
N MET A 223 -10.58 17.73 -18.18
CA MET A 223 -10.74 16.98 -16.94
C MET A 223 -10.99 17.91 -15.73
N GLY A 224 -10.40 19.11 -15.71
CA GLY A 224 -10.65 20.12 -14.66
C GLY A 224 -12.09 20.62 -14.66
N LYS A 225 -12.68 20.84 -15.83
CA LYS A 225 -14.09 21.23 -15.97
C LYS A 225 -15.04 20.16 -15.45
N ILE A 226 -14.70 18.88 -15.68
CA ILE A 226 -15.45 17.72 -15.15
C ILE A 226 -15.29 17.64 -13.62
N ALA A 227 -14.08 17.84 -13.11
CA ALA A 227 -13.80 17.81 -11.67
C ALA A 227 -14.58 18.91 -10.91
N ASP A 228 -14.78 20.08 -11.50
CA ASP A 228 -15.59 21.17 -10.92
C ASP A 228 -17.08 20.78 -10.80
N LEU A 229 -17.59 20.01 -11.74
CA LEU A 229 -18.96 19.47 -11.71
C LEU A 229 -19.15 18.34 -10.68
N LEU A 230 -18.06 17.64 -10.32
CA LEU A 230 -18.07 16.47 -9.43
C LEU A 230 -17.57 16.79 -8.01
N ASN A 231 -17.55 18.03 -7.59
CA ASN A 231 -16.93 18.59 -6.36
C ASN A 231 -17.38 17.93 -5.02
N GLU A 232 -17.59 16.62 -5.00
CA GLU A 232 -17.75 15.77 -3.81
C GLU A 232 -16.63 14.75 -3.70
N ASN A 233 -15.39 15.21 -3.51
CA ASN A 233 -14.31 14.32 -3.05
C ASN A 233 -14.54 13.92 -1.59
N THR A 234 -15.53 13.07 -1.35
CA THR A 234 -15.62 12.33 -0.09
C THR A 234 -14.61 11.21 -0.13
N MET A 235 -13.59 11.27 0.73
CA MET A 235 -12.69 10.12 0.97
C MET A 235 -13.53 8.85 1.12
N GLN A 236 -13.28 7.86 0.27
CA GLN A 236 -14.01 6.60 0.33
C GLN A 236 -13.72 5.90 1.66
N LYS A 237 -14.78 5.63 2.42
CA LYS A 237 -14.68 4.88 3.68
C LYS A 237 -14.29 3.44 3.39
N THR A 238 -13.36 2.91 4.19
CA THR A 238 -12.99 1.49 4.06
C THR A 238 -14.17 0.58 4.45
N PRO A 239 -14.24 -0.65 3.91
CA PRO A 239 -15.25 -1.63 4.31
C PRO A 239 -15.33 -1.82 5.82
N LEU A 240 -14.18 -1.80 6.50
CA LEU A 240 -14.06 -1.87 7.95
C LEU A 240 -14.71 -0.66 8.63
N GLN A 241 -14.44 0.56 8.16
CA GLN A 241 -15.07 1.77 8.71
C GLN A 241 -16.59 1.75 8.56
N VAL A 242 -17.11 1.24 7.43
CA VAL A 242 -18.57 1.06 7.23
C VAL A 242 -19.15 0.07 8.24
N ARG A 243 -18.48 -1.08 8.45
CA ARG A 243 -18.90 -2.09 9.44
C ARG A 243 -18.83 -1.56 10.87
N LEU A 244 -17.80 -0.78 11.21
CA LEU A 244 -17.66 -0.15 12.54
C LEU A 244 -18.73 0.91 12.79
N ASN A 245 -19.09 1.72 11.80
CA ASN A 245 -20.20 2.66 11.92
C ASN A 245 -21.54 1.96 12.16
N GLN A 246 -21.77 0.81 11.50
CA GLN A 246 -22.97 -0.01 11.76
C GLN A 246 -22.94 -0.61 13.16
N LEU A 247 -21.76 -1.04 13.63
CA LEU A 247 -21.57 -1.52 14.99
C LEU A 247 -21.85 -0.42 16.01
N GLY A 248 -21.29 0.76 15.83
CA GLY A 248 -21.53 1.93 16.66
C GLY A 248 -23.02 2.23 16.82
N LYS A 249 -23.77 2.24 15.69
CA LYS A 249 -25.24 2.41 15.70
C LYS A 249 -25.97 1.34 16.51
N ARG A 250 -25.55 0.06 16.41
CA ARG A 250 -26.16 -1.03 17.20
C ARG A 250 -25.89 -0.89 18.68
N ILE A 251 -24.65 -0.53 19.06
CA ILE A 251 -24.28 -0.29 20.46
C ILE A 251 -25.05 0.90 21.01
N SER A 252 -25.16 2.01 20.26
CA SER A 252 -25.96 3.18 20.66
C SER A 252 -27.43 2.82 20.90
N MET A 253 -28.03 1.95 20.07
CA MET A 253 -29.39 1.46 20.28
C MET A 253 -29.52 0.63 21.57
N ILE A 254 -28.54 -0.24 21.85
CA ILE A 254 -28.51 -1.04 23.10
C ILE A 254 -28.35 -0.12 24.30
N ALA A 255 -27.47 0.86 24.20
CA ALA A 255 -27.25 1.85 25.26
C ALA A 255 -28.52 2.68 25.55
N LEU A 256 -29.20 3.12 24.51
CA LEU A 256 -30.44 3.85 24.66
C LEU A 256 -31.55 2.99 25.32
N ALA A 257 -31.63 1.71 24.95
CA ALA A 257 -32.57 0.78 25.58
C ALA A 257 -32.22 0.53 27.04
N ALA A 258 -30.91 0.38 27.39
CA ALA A 258 -30.45 0.26 28.76
C ALA A 258 -30.73 1.54 29.59
N ALA A 259 -30.49 2.71 28.99
CA ALA A 259 -30.78 4.00 29.62
C ALA A 259 -32.29 4.16 29.93
N ALA A 260 -33.14 3.82 28.98
CA ALA A 260 -34.58 3.82 29.16
C ALA A 260 -35.00 2.83 30.28
N LEU A 261 -34.38 1.67 30.35
CA LEU A 261 -34.65 0.69 31.41
C LEU A 261 -34.20 1.20 32.79
N VAL A 262 -33.02 1.81 32.87
CA VAL A 262 -32.50 2.42 34.11
C VAL A 262 -33.43 3.54 34.57
N PHE A 263 -33.92 4.38 33.67
CA PHE A 263 -34.90 5.44 33.98
C PHE A 263 -36.17 4.86 34.59
N VAL A 264 -36.75 3.83 33.98
CA VAL A 264 -37.97 3.18 34.46
C VAL A 264 -37.74 2.51 35.83
N ILE A 265 -36.59 1.85 36.04
CA ILE A 265 -36.25 1.21 37.31
C ILE A 265 -36.13 2.25 38.42
N GLY A 266 -35.41 3.36 38.19
CA GLY A 266 -35.26 4.44 39.15
C GLY A 266 -36.59 5.07 39.57
N GLU A 267 -37.47 5.32 38.56
CA GLU A 267 -38.82 5.83 38.83
C GLU A 267 -39.66 4.86 39.69
N LEU A 268 -39.55 3.56 39.40
CA LEU A 268 -40.25 2.52 40.21
C LEU A 268 -39.68 2.40 41.64
N GLN A 269 -38.43 2.77 41.84
CA GLN A 269 -37.78 2.78 43.18
C GLN A 269 -38.04 4.05 43.95
N GLY A 270 -38.68 5.06 43.31
CA GLY A 270 -39.04 6.34 43.92
C GLY A 270 -37.90 7.36 43.99
N GLU A 271 -36.86 7.16 43.21
CA GLU A 271 -35.76 8.10 43.07
C GLU A 271 -36.20 9.41 42.33
N PRO A 272 -35.56 10.56 42.58
CA PRO A 272 -35.95 11.83 41.99
C PRO A 272 -35.90 11.75 40.45
N LEU A 273 -36.98 12.10 39.78
CA LEU A 273 -37.15 11.98 38.31
C LEU A 273 -36.00 12.64 37.51
N LEU A 274 -35.52 13.79 38.01
CA LEU A 274 -34.42 14.52 37.37
C LEU A 274 -33.09 13.77 37.49
N GLU A 275 -32.79 13.25 38.66
CA GLU A 275 -31.55 12.50 38.92
C GLU A 275 -31.53 11.22 38.06
N MET A 276 -32.65 10.54 37.96
CA MET A 276 -32.76 9.36 37.06
C MET A 276 -32.67 9.73 35.60
N PHE A 277 -33.22 10.86 35.18
CA PHE A 277 -33.07 11.37 33.84
C PHE A 277 -31.59 11.66 33.49
N MET A 278 -30.86 12.33 34.40
CA MET A 278 -29.45 12.64 34.26
C MET A 278 -28.60 11.38 34.22
N THR A 279 -28.84 10.40 35.09
CA THR A 279 -28.15 9.10 35.10
C THR A 279 -28.37 8.32 33.80
N SER A 280 -29.61 8.31 33.32
CA SER A 280 -29.97 7.60 32.09
C SER A 280 -29.33 8.23 30.83
N ILE A 281 -29.32 9.57 30.78
CA ILE A 281 -28.60 10.28 29.69
C ILE A 281 -27.10 10.00 29.74
N SER A 282 -26.52 10.04 30.93
CA SER A 282 -25.10 9.77 31.17
C SER A 282 -24.71 8.39 30.69
N LEU A 283 -25.54 7.38 31.03
CA LEU A 283 -25.35 6.01 30.52
C LEU A 283 -25.44 5.92 29.00
N ALA A 284 -26.43 6.58 28.39
CA ALA A 284 -26.59 6.58 26.95
C ALA A 284 -25.39 7.19 26.21
N VAL A 285 -24.82 8.27 26.77
CA VAL A 285 -23.65 8.95 26.22
C VAL A 285 -22.37 8.14 26.43
N ALA A 286 -22.13 7.64 27.63
CA ALA A 286 -20.94 6.88 28.01
C ALA A 286 -20.78 5.57 27.22
N ALA A 287 -21.89 4.96 26.87
CA ALA A 287 -21.89 3.68 26.17
C ALA A 287 -21.54 3.78 24.66
N VAL A 288 -21.44 4.97 24.09
CA VAL A 288 -21.12 5.17 22.68
C VAL A 288 -19.59 5.26 22.48
N PRO A 289 -18.98 4.33 21.75
CA PRO A 289 -17.53 4.32 21.55
C PRO A 289 -17.10 5.34 20.47
N GLU A 290 -17.21 6.64 20.73
CA GLU A 290 -16.89 7.72 19.77
C GLU A 290 -15.43 7.69 19.33
N THR A 291 -14.51 7.37 20.25
CA THR A 291 -13.07 7.30 19.99
C THR A 291 -12.68 6.17 19.06
N LEU A 292 -13.51 5.13 18.88
CA LEU A 292 -13.19 3.95 18.07
C LEU A 292 -12.91 4.30 16.60
N THR A 293 -13.76 5.14 16.00
CA THR A 293 -13.59 5.53 14.58
C THR A 293 -12.28 6.29 14.37
N VAL A 294 -11.92 7.17 15.30
CA VAL A 294 -10.68 7.95 15.24
C VAL A 294 -9.47 7.04 15.42
N ILE A 295 -9.50 6.12 16.38
CA ILE A 295 -8.42 5.15 16.60
C ILE A 295 -8.19 4.28 15.35
N VAL A 296 -9.26 3.82 14.72
CA VAL A 296 -9.16 3.02 13.47
C VAL A 296 -8.51 3.83 12.35
N THR A 297 -8.93 5.07 12.14
CA THR A 297 -8.36 5.94 11.10
C THR A 297 -6.87 6.22 11.36
N LEU A 298 -6.50 6.53 12.62
CA LEU A 298 -5.10 6.71 12.99
C LEU A 298 -4.26 5.43 12.84
N THR A 299 -4.84 4.27 13.17
CA THR A 299 -4.16 2.96 13.00
C THR A 299 -3.89 2.67 11.52
N LEU A 300 -4.87 2.95 10.65
CA LEU A 300 -4.71 2.84 9.19
C LEU A 300 -3.63 3.81 8.69
N ALA A 301 -3.71 5.09 9.06
CA ALA A 301 -2.74 6.10 8.65
C ALA A 301 -1.30 5.75 9.09
N TYR A 302 -1.13 5.27 10.33
CA TYR A 302 0.16 4.78 10.82
C TYR A 302 0.65 3.54 10.07
N GLY A 303 -0.26 2.61 9.73
CA GLY A 303 0.05 1.44 8.92
C GLY A 303 0.57 1.82 7.54
N VAL A 304 -0.10 2.76 6.86
CA VAL A 304 0.32 3.29 5.55
C VAL A 304 1.68 3.98 5.64
N GLN A 305 1.90 4.83 6.64
CA GLN A 305 3.22 5.46 6.84
C GLN A 305 4.34 4.43 7.03
N LYS A 306 4.05 3.32 7.73
CA LYS A 306 5.02 2.24 7.92
C LYS A 306 5.25 1.42 6.65
N MET A 307 4.22 1.23 5.82
CA MET A 307 4.34 0.62 4.50
C MET A 307 5.19 1.50 3.56
N ALA A 308 4.94 2.80 3.52
CA ALA A 308 5.70 3.75 2.71
C ALA A 308 7.19 3.77 3.06
N ARG A 309 7.56 3.70 4.36
CA ARG A 309 8.96 3.56 4.81
C ARG A 309 9.62 2.24 4.37
N LYS A 310 8.83 1.28 3.94
CA LYS A 310 9.25 -0.02 3.40
C LYS A 310 8.99 -0.14 1.90
N HIS A 311 9.07 0.96 1.20
CA HIS A 311 8.93 1.03 -0.26
C HIS A 311 7.56 0.65 -0.84
N ALA A 312 6.49 0.61 -0.03
CA ALA A 312 5.12 0.36 -0.47
C ALA A 312 4.26 1.62 -0.26
N ILE A 313 4.06 2.42 -1.31
CA ILE A 313 3.22 3.62 -1.28
C ILE A 313 1.77 3.20 -1.54
N ILE A 314 0.89 3.42 -0.58
CA ILE A 314 -0.54 3.14 -0.68
C ILE A 314 -1.26 4.37 -1.23
N ARG A 315 -2.01 4.20 -2.31
CA ARG A 315 -2.81 5.27 -2.93
C ARG A 315 -4.24 5.31 -2.39
N GLN A 316 -4.78 4.16 -2.01
CA GLN A 316 -6.14 4.04 -1.48
C GLN A 316 -6.15 3.35 -0.12
N LEU A 317 -6.71 3.96 0.91
CA LEU A 317 -6.77 3.39 2.28
C LEU A 317 -7.41 1.99 2.36
N PRO A 318 -8.48 1.68 1.60
CA PRO A 318 -9.05 0.33 1.60
C PRO A 318 -8.08 -0.78 1.21
N ALA A 319 -7.04 -0.47 0.43
CA ALA A 319 -6.04 -1.43 0.02
C ALA A 319 -5.25 -2.02 1.20
N VAL A 320 -5.01 -1.26 2.26
CA VAL A 320 -4.31 -1.73 3.48
C VAL A 320 -5.04 -2.90 4.13
N GLU A 321 -6.36 -2.75 4.28
CA GLU A 321 -7.22 -3.79 4.85
C GLU A 321 -7.27 -5.02 3.93
N THR A 322 -7.50 -4.77 2.64
CA THR A 322 -7.64 -5.82 1.63
C THR A 322 -6.34 -6.61 1.48
N LEU A 323 -5.19 -5.93 1.48
CA LEU A 323 -3.87 -6.55 1.39
C LEU A 323 -3.60 -7.49 2.57
N GLY A 324 -4.01 -7.11 3.79
CA GLY A 324 -3.91 -7.95 4.99
C GLY A 324 -4.71 -9.26 4.90
N THR A 325 -5.72 -9.31 4.05
CA THR A 325 -6.57 -10.49 3.81
C THR A 325 -6.21 -11.25 2.51
N ALA A 326 -5.24 -10.74 1.73
CA ALA A 326 -4.83 -11.37 0.48
C ALA A 326 -4.36 -12.81 0.70
N ASN A 327 -4.85 -13.72 -0.14
CA ASN A 327 -4.49 -15.13 -0.11
C ASN A 327 -3.93 -15.65 -1.44
N VAL A 328 -3.94 -14.81 -2.48
CA VAL A 328 -3.30 -15.05 -3.77
C VAL A 328 -2.54 -13.81 -4.20
N ILE A 329 -1.31 -13.97 -4.64
CA ILE A 329 -0.52 -12.93 -5.30
C ILE A 329 -0.25 -13.41 -6.72
N CYS A 330 -0.88 -12.77 -7.69
CA CYS A 330 -0.60 -12.93 -9.11
C CYS A 330 0.52 -11.94 -9.49
N SER A 331 1.66 -12.45 -9.89
CA SER A 331 2.83 -11.63 -10.19
C SER A 331 3.25 -11.76 -11.64
N ASP A 332 3.48 -10.63 -12.31
CA ASP A 332 4.26 -10.66 -13.54
C ASP A 332 5.67 -11.18 -13.24
N LYS A 333 6.30 -11.80 -14.20
CA LYS A 333 7.65 -12.33 -14.06
C LYS A 333 8.68 -11.22 -14.15
N THR A 334 8.64 -10.46 -15.27
CA THR A 334 9.68 -9.51 -15.66
C THR A 334 9.66 -8.29 -14.75
N GLY A 335 10.81 -7.82 -14.31
CA GLY A 335 10.94 -6.64 -13.47
C GLY A 335 10.45 -6.81 -12.02
N THR A 336 9.53 -7.74 -11.74
CA THR A 336 8.97 -7.98 -10.40
C THR A 336 9.65 -9.16 -9.68
N LEU A 337 9.56 -10.36 -10.28
CA LEU A 337 10.19 -11.57 -9.73
C LEU A 337 11.64 -11.70 -10.18
N THR A 338 11.98 -11.12 -11.33
CA THR A 338 13.31 -11.09 -11.94
C THR A 338 13.87 -9.67 -11.94
N GLN A 339 15.17 -9.54 -12.25
CA GLN A 339 15.88 -8.26 -12.19
C GLN A 339 15.57 -7.33 -13.38
N ASN A 340 14.88 -7.82 -14.41
CA ASN A 340 14.70 -7.17 -15.72
C ASN A 340 16.04 -6.84 -16.39
N GLU A 341 17.03 -7.68 -16.17
CA GLU A 341 18.38 -7.48 -16.63
C GLU A 341 18.95 -8.80 -17.15
N MET A 342 19.28 -8.84 -18.45
CA MET A 342 19.90 -10.05 -18.99
C MET A 342 21.32 -10.22 -18.41
N ARG A 343 21.62 -11.43 -17.95
CA ARG A 343 22.95 -11.80 -17.45
C ARG A 343 23.44 -13.09 -18.08
N VAL A 344 24.71 -13.14 -18.42
CA VAL A 344 25.34 -14.38 -18.85
C VAL A 344 25.47 -15.31 -17.64
N ARG A 345 24.98 -16.53 -17.77
CA ARG A 345 25.04 -17.55 -16.71
C ARG A 345 25.97 -18.70 -17.07
N ARG A 346 26.02 -19.08 -18.34
CA ARG A 346 26.80 -20.23 -18.80
C ARG A 346 27.47 -19.94 -20.11
N VAL A 347 28.68 -20.41 -20.25
CA VAL A 347 29.41 -20.41 -21.52
C VAL A 347 29.82 -21.85 -21.80
N TRP A 348 29.67 -22.31 -23.05
CA TRP A 348 30.17 -23.59 -23.50
C TRP A 348 31.30 -23.38 -24.52
N SER A 349 32.41 -24.05 -24.30
CA SER A 349 33.49 -24.21 -25.25
C SER A 349 33.76 -25.70 -25.47
N LYS A 350 34.46 -26.02 -26.54
CA LYS A 350 34.91 -27.42 -26.79
C LYS A 350 35.93 -27.86 -25.75
N GLU A 351 36.70 -26.92 -25.17
CA GLU A 351 37.85 -27.20 -24.29
C GLU A 351 37.41 -27.44 -22.85
N ASP A 352 36.48 -26.59 -22.34
CA ASP A 352 36.07 -26.57 -20.94
C ASP A 352 34.69 -27.16 -20.69
N GLU A 353 34.06 -27.69 -21.73
CA GLU A 353 32.61 -28.08 -21.72
C GLU A 353 31.73 -26.91 -21.31
N VAL A 354 31.00 -26.96 -20.13
CA VAL A 354 30.09 -25.90 -19.68
C VAL A 354 30.68 -25.23 -18.44
N THR A 355 31.04 -23.95 -18.60
CA THR A 355 31.45 -23.08 -17.50
C THR A 355 30.23 -22.34 -16.94
N ASN A 356 30.04 -22.39 -15.62
CA ASN A 356 29.12 -21.52 -14.90
C ASN A 356 29.89 -20.27 -14.46
N ILE A 357 29.53 -19.11 -14.99
CA ILE A 357 30.29 -17.86 -14.75
C ILE A 357 30.31 -17.48 -13.27
N GLU A 358 29.25 -17.77 -12.53
CA GLU A 358 29.15 -17.45 -11.10
C GLU A 358 30.12 -18.26 -10.24
N ASP A 359 30.47 -19.48 -10.66
CA ASP A 359 31.35 -20.35 -9.89
C ASP A 359 32.82 -20.08 -10.22
N SER A 360 33.15 -19.97 -11.50
CA SER A 360 34.53 -19.68 -11.97
C SER A 360 34.55 -19.30 -13.46
N MET A 361 35.39 -18.35 -13.83
CA MET A 361 35.65 -17.95 -15.21
C MET A 361 36.86 -18.69 -15.78
N THR A 362 36.65 -19.49 -16.82
CA THR A 362 37.77 -20.13 -17.52
C THR A 362 38.36 -19.23 -18.60
N ASN A 363 39.61 -19.49 -19.03
CA ASN A 363 40.22 -18.72 -20.10
C ASN A 363 39.47 -18.83 -21.40
N SER A 364 38.98 -20.02 -21.76
CA SER A 364 38.22 -20.25 -22.99
C SER A 364 36.85 -19.53 -22.96
N ALA A 365 36.16 -19.55 -21.80
CA ALA A 365 34.90 -18.81 -21.63
C ALA A 365 35.14 -17.28 -21.75
N MET A 366 36.23 -16.77 -21.18
CA MET A 366 36.60 -15.38 -21.30
C MET A 366 36.94 -14.97 -22.74
N GLU A 367 37.64 -15.83 -23.50
CA GLU A 367 37.92 -15.54 -24.91
C GLU A 367 36.63 -15.47 -25.75
N ILE A 368 35.68 -16.38 -25.51
CA ILE A 368 34.38 -16.36 -26.20
C ILE A 368 33.63 -15.06 -25.87
N LEU A 369 33.63 -14.63 -24.61
CA LEU A 369 32.97 -13.39 -24.19
C LEU A 369 33.64 -12.15 -24.79
N LYS A 370 35.00 -12.09 -24.83
CA LYS A 370 35.73 -10.98 -25.43
C LYS A 370 35.45 -10.86 -26.95
N MET A 371 35.43 -11.99 -27.65
CA MET A 371 35.09 -12.03 -29.07
C MET A 371 33.64 -11.55 -29.30
N ALA A 372 32.72 -12.03 -28.47
CA ALA A 372 31.32 -11.62 -28.53
C ALA A 372 31.11 -10.13 -28.19
N ALA A 373 31.89 -9.57 -27.24
CA ALA A 373 31.84 -8.16 -26.86
C ALA A 373 32.34 -7.22 -27.96
N LEU A 374 33.37 -7.63 -28.73
CA LEU A 374 33.82 -6.90 -29.92
C LEU A 374 32.70 -6.80 -30.97
N CYS A 375 31.81 -7.80 -31.07
CA CYS A 375 30.67 -7.82 -31.98
C CYS A 375 29.41 -7.26 -31.32
N THR A 376 29.46 -6.03 -30.76
CA THR A 376 28.33 -5.35 -30.10
C THR A 376 28.33 -3.86 -30.40
N ASP A 377 27.15 -3.23 -30.37
CA ASP A 377 26.97 -1.77 -30.54
C ASP A 377 26.67 -1.06 -29.21
N VAL A 378 27.11 -1.67 -28.11
CA VAL A 378 26.92 -1.15 -26.74
C VAL A 378 27.85 0.03 -26.51
N THR A 379 27.31 1.12 -25.93
CA THR A 379 28.06 2.28 -25.45
C THR A 379 28.19 2.23 -23.94
N ILE A 380 29.33 2.68 -23.42
CA ILE A 380 29.60 2.77 -21.99
C ILE A 380 29.78 4.25 -21.67
N GLU A 381 28.93 4.78 -20.79
CA GLU A 381 28.99 6.15 -20.32
C GLU A 381 29.26 6.16 -18.81
N GLN A 382 30.03 7.13 -18.36
CA GLN A 382 30.25 7.33 -16.93
C GLN A 382 29.29 8.41 -16.45
N GLU A 383 28.29 8.01 -15.63
CA GLU A 383 27.36 8.93 -14.97
C GLU A 383 27.69 8.94 -13.47
N ASP A 384 28.09 10.10 -12.95
CA ASP A 384 28.61 10.27 -11.57
C ASP A 384 29.77 9.30 -11.29
N ASP A 385 29.61 8.35 -10.36
CA ASP A 385 30.63 7.33 -10.01
C ASP A 385 30.28 5.94 -10.57
N ASP A 386 29.14 5.79 -11.32
CA ASP A 386 28.68 4.52 -11.85
C ASP A 386 28.89 4.42 -13.38
N LEU A 387 29.24 3.19 -13.83
CA LEU A 387 29.35 2.84 -15.25
C LEU A 387 27.97 2.43 -15.79
N VAL A 388 27.40 3.23 -16.66
CA VAL A 388 26.13 2.94 -17.33
C VAL A 388 26.40 2.34 -18.72
N ILE A 389 25.95 1.10 -18.92
CA ILE A 389 26.09 0.35 -20.15
C ILE A 389 24.77 0.45 -20.94
N LYS A 390 24.79 1.15 -22.08
CA LYS A 390 23.58 1.38 -22.91
C LYS A 390 23.64 0.56 -24.20
N GLY A 391 22.54 -0.11 -24.56
CA GLY A 391 22.43 -0.90 -25.78
C GLY A 391 21.38 -1.99 -25.68
N ASN A 392 21.39 -2.91 -26.65
CA ASN A 392 20.50 -4.08 -26.64
C ASN A 392 20.75 -4.95 -25.39
N PRO A 393 19.73 -5.36 -24.61
CA PRO A 393 19.90 -6.12 -23.36
C PRO A 393 20.77 -7.38 -23.51
N THR A 394 20.70 -8.08 -24.66
CA THR A 394 21.51 -9.26 -24.94
C THR A 394 22.99 -8.92 -25.08
N GLU A 395 23.30 -7.79 -25.69
CA GLU A 395 24.68 -7.30 -25.88
C GLU A 395 25.23 -6.70 -24.58
N VAL A 396 24.41 -5.94 -23.86
CA VAL A 396 24.74 -5.41 -22.53
C VAL A 396 25.14 -6.54 -21.58
N ALA A 397 24.44 -7.69 -21.60
CA ALA A 397 24.80 -8.85 -20.79
C ALA A 397 26.20 -9.39 -21.09
N ILE A 398 26.59 -9.43 -22.36
CA ILE A 398 27.91 -9.90 -22.81
C ILE A 398 29.00 -8.91 -22.37
N VAL A 399 28.81 -7.62 -22.65
CA VAL A 399 29.77 -6.57 -22.28
C VAL A 399 29.97 -6.51 -20.78
N ARG A 400 28.87 -6.53 -20.00
CA ARG A 400 28.91 -6.55 -18.53
C ARG A 400 29.71 -7.73 -17.98
N ALA A 401 29.52 -8.93 -18.54
CA ALA A 401 30.27 -10.12 -18.13
C ALA A 401 31.80 -9.96 -18.38
N VAL A 402 32.18 -9.17 -19.37
CA VAL A 402 33.59 -8.84 -19.64
C VAL A 402 34.11 -7.80 -18.66
N GLU A 403 33.36 -6.70 -18.42
CA GLU A 403 33.72 -5.61 -17.51
C GLU A 403 33.86 -6.09 -16.06
N GLU A 404 32.94 -6.92 -15.58
CA GLU A 404 32.96 -7.50 -14.22
C GLU A 404 34.16 -8.43 -13.99
N ASN A 405 34.86 -8.89 -15.06
CA ASN A 405 36.02 -9.78 -14.99
C ASN A 405 37.33 -9.11 -15.38
N TYR A 406 37.47 -7.83 -15.06
CA TYR A 406 38.73 -7.03 -15.20
C TYR A 406 39.21 -6.81 -16.64
N HIS A 407 38.33 -6.78 -17.61
CA HIS A 407 38.60 -6.40 -19.00
C HIS A 407 37.60 -5.35 -19.44
N THR A 408 38.04 -4.32 -20.14
CA THR A 408 37.15 -3.29 -20.66
C THR A 408 36.91 -3.45 -22.15
N LYS A 409 35.70 -3.11 -22.59
CA LYS A 409 35.36 -3.08 -24.03
C LYS A 409 36.28 -2.09 -24.76
N ALA A 410 36.57 -0.94 -24.14
CA ALA A 410 37.46 0.08 -24.69
C ALA A 410 38.88 -0.44 -24.96
N GLU A 411 39.48 -1.19 -24.01
CA GLU A 411 40.79 -1.84 -24.21
C GLU A 411 40.74 -2.88 -25.34
N LEU A 412 39.66 -3.60 -25.46
CA LEU A 412 39.47 -4.57 -26.55
C LEU A 412 39.38 -3.89 -27.92
N GLU A 413 38.63 -2.78 -28.03
CA GLU A 413 38.46 -2.00 -29.27
C GLU A 413 39.73 -1.25 -29.64
N GLU A 414 40.53 -0.75 -28.70
CA GLU A 414 41.83 -0.18 -28.97
C GLU A 414 42.79 -1.23 -29.49
N LYS A 415 42.77 -2.41 -28.93
CA LYS A 415 43.68 -3.52 -29.32
C LYS A 415 43.27 -4.18 -30.64
N TYR A 416 41.95 -4.24 -30.92
CA TYR A 416 41.35 -4.88 -32.08
C TYR A 416 40.34 -3.94 -32.75
N PRO A 417 40.80 -2.89 -33.44
CA PRO A 417 39.92 -1.89 -34.00
C PRO A 417 38.94 -2.50 -35.01
N ARG A 418 37.70 -2.09 -34.94
CA ARG A 418 36.64 -2.43 -35.90
C ARG A 418 36.90 -1.67 -37.18
N VAL A 419 37.00 -2.40 -38.30
CA VAL A 419 37.21 -1.81 -39.62
C VAL A 419 35.94 -1.84 -40.46
N ASN A 420 35.07 -2.83 -40.23
CA ASN A 420 33.82 -2.97 -40.95
C ASN A 420 32.76 -3.73 -40.13
N GLU A 421 31.50 -3.64 -40.61
CA GLU A 421 30.39 -4.32 -39.94
C GLU A 421 29.24 -4.65 -40.87
N LEU A 422 28.49 -5.66 -40.45
CA LEU A 422 27.18 -6.02 -40.97
C LEU A 422 26.24 -6.03 -39.78
N PRO A 423 25.42 -4.95 -39.59
CA PRO A 423 24.62 -4.75 -38.39
C PRO A 423 23.62 -5.91 -38.14
N PHE A 424 23.09 -5.97 -36.92
CA PHE A 424 22.06 -6.95 -36.57
C PHE A 424 20.82 -6.72 -37.42
N ASP A 425 20.32 -7.84 -37.98
CA ASP A 425 19.07 -7.85 -38.71
C ASP A 425 18.14 -8.95 -38.19
N SER A 426 16.87 -8.61 -37.97
CA SER A 426 15.89 -9.48 -37.35
C SER A 426 15.44 -10.66 -38.22
N GLU A 427 15.51 -10.55 -39.56
CA GLU A 427 15.21 -11.65 -40.47
C GLU A 427 16.40 -12.61 -40.51
N ARG A 428 17.60 -12.03 -40.55
CA ARG A 428 18.87 -12.76 -40.57
C ARG A 428 19.26 -13.33 -39.19
N LYS A 429 18.79 -12.72 -38.10
CA LYS A 429 19.01 -13.08 -36.68
C LYS A 429 20.49 -13.22 -36.29
N MET A 430 21.36 -12.44 -36.91
CA MET A 430 22.79 -12.41 -36.65
C MET A 430 23.39 -11.04 -36.92
N MET A 431 24.59 -10.82 -36.38
CA MET A 431 25.41 -9.63 -36.57
C MET A 431 26.85 -10.06 -36.82
N THR A 432 27.59 -9.34 -37.64
CA THR A 432 28.99 -9.59 -37.93
C THR A 432 29.79 -8.31 -37.89
N THR A 433 30.94 -8.34 -37.21
CA THR A 433 31.91 -7.23 -37.21
C THR A 433 33.26 -7.72 -37.71
N VAL A 434 34.00 -6.85 -38.40
CA VAL A 434 35.33 -7.14 -38.89
C VAL A 434 36.35 -6.33 -38.13
N HIS A 435 37.36 -7.00 -37.60
CA HIS A 435 38.39 -6.40 -36.78
C HIS A 435 39.80 -6.67 -37.32
N GLN A 436 40.71 -5.72 -37.12
CA GLN A 436 42.14 -5.93 -37.41
C GLN A 436 42.81 -6.59 -36.19
N MET A 437 43.41 -7.74 -36.41
CA MET A 437 44.20 -8.48 -35.40
C MET A 437 45.65 -8.70 -35.86
N GLY A 438 46.47 -7.72 -35.61
CA GLY A 438 47.87 -7.70 -36.06
C GLY A 438 47.93 -7.51 -37.58
N GLU A 439 48.54 -8.47 -38.35
CA GLU A 439 48.65 -8.42 -39.80
C GLU A 439 47.44 -9.08 -40.51
N LYS A 440 46.47 -9.63 -39.76
CA LYS A 440 45.29 -10.32 -40.33
C LYS A 440 44.02 -9.61 -39.92
N TYR A 441 42.95 -9.96 -40.64
CA TYR A 441 41.58 -9.53 -40.30
C TYR A 441 40.75 -10.73 -39.85
N ILE A 442 39.81 -10.48 -38.94
CA ILE A 442 38.90 -11.47 -38.41
C ILE A 442 37.46 -10.95 -38.51
N SER A 443 36.56 -11.72 -39.08
CA SER A 443 35.14 -11.48 -38.90
C SER A 443 34.64 -12.25 -37.69
N ILE A 444 33.90 -11.59 -36.79
CA ILE A 444 33.24 -12.20 -35.65
C ILE A 444 31.75 -12.13 -35.90
N THR A 445 31.11 -13.29 -35.91
CA THR A 445 29.66 -13.42 -36.12
C THR A 445 29.00 -13.96 -34.88
N LYS A 446 28.00 -13.27 -34.37
CA LYS A 446 27.14 -13.78 -33.30
C LYS A 446 25.67 -13.85 -33.74
N GLY A 447 24.94 -14.84 -33.25
CA GLY A 447 23.53 -15.03 -33.62
C GLY A 447 22.89 -16.27 -32.97
N ALA A 448 21.64 -16.51 -33.33
CA ALA A 448 20.93 -17.70 -32.88
C ALA A 448 21.59 -18.98 -33.42
N PHE A 449 21.76 -19.99 -32.58
CA PHE A 449 22.48 -21.20 -32.94
C PHE A 449 21.88 -21.93 -34.15
N ASP A 450 20.55 -22.02 -34.23
CA ASP A 450 19.80 -22.66 -35.30
C ASP A 450 20.06 -22.03 -36.68
N VAL A 451 20.31 -20.73 -36.71
CA VAL A 451 20.58 -19.97 -37.92
C VAL A 451 22.06 -20.01 -38.28
N LEU A 452 22.95 -20.02 -37.28
CA LEU A 452 24.40 -20.10 -37.51
C LEU A 452 24.92 -21.53 -37.77
N ALA A 453 24.25 -22.54 -37.24
CA ALA A 453 24.69 -23.94 -37.35
C ALA A 453 25.00 -24.38 -38.80
N PRO A 454 24.18 -24.07 -39.82
CA PRO A 454 24.48 -24.42 -41.23
C PRO A 454 25.67 -23.67 -41.84
N ARG A 455 26.13 -22.57 -41.22
CA ARG A 455 27.19 -21.68 -41.67
C ARG A 455 28.57 -22.04 -41.09
N PHE A 456 28.62 -22.97 -40.14
CA PHE A 456 29.87 -23.45 -39.57
C PHE A 456 30.51 -24.54 -40.46
N SER A 457 31.75 -24.32 -40.87
CA SER A 457 32.56 -25.31 -41.58
C SER A 457 33.48 -26.11 -40.66
N SER A 458 33.71 -25.60 -39.44
CA SER A 458 34.57 -26.21 -38.46
C SER A 458 34.15 -25.88 -37.02
N GLY A 459 34.58 -26.69 -36.06
CA GLY A 459 34.14 -26.68 -34.65
C GLY A 459 33.30 -27.89 -34.34
N ASP A 460 32.96 -28.04 -33.08
CA ASP A 460 32.13 -29.20 -32.60
C ASP A 460 30.63 -28.84 -32.62
N VAL A 461 30.09 -28.74 -33.86
CA VAL A 461 28.69 -28.30 -34.07
C VAL A 461 27.68 -29.31 -33.50
N GLU A 462 27.99 -30.60 -33.55
CA GLU A 462 27.10 -31.67 -33.01
C GLU A 462 26.97 -31.54 -31.48
N GLN A 463 28.08 -31.38 -30.80
CA GLN A 463 28.06 -31.21 -29.33
C GLN A 463 27.42 -29.86 -28.95
N ALA A 464 27.67 -28.80 -29.71
CA ALA A 464 27.03 -27.51 -29.52
C ALA A 464 25.50 -27.60 -29.66
N ALA A 465 24.97 -28.40 -30.59
CA ALA A 465 23.52 -28.62 -30.72
C ALA A 465 22.92 -29.29 -29.46
N ILE A 466 23.62 -30.28 -28.89
CA ILE A 466 23.19 -30.93 -27.66
C ILE A 466 23.21 -29.93 -26.46
N VAL A 467 24.25 -29.09 -26.42
CA VAL A 467 24.38 -28.08 -25.34
C VAL A 467 23.33 -26.98 -25.53
N ASN A 468 23.08 -26.53 -26.77
CA ASN A 468 22.03 -25.55 -27.08
C ASN A 468 20.66 -26.06 -26.60
N ASP A 469 20.29 -27.29 -26.88
CA ASP A 469 19.04 -27.90 -26.40
C ASP A 469 19.01 -27.98 -24.86
N ARG A 470 20.15 -28.36 -24.25
CA ARG A 470 20.28 -28.36 -22.78
C ARG A 470 20.15 -26.97 -22.17
N PHE A 471 20.71 -25.94 -22.79
CA PHE A 471 20.57 -24.56 -22.37
C PHE A 471 19.12 -24.07 -22.51
N GLY A 472 18.49 -24.36 -23.66
CA GLY A 472 17.08 -24.07 -23.91
C GLY A 472 16.15 -24.72 -22.87
N LYS A 473 16.36 -25.98 -22.48
CA LYS A 473 15.61 -26.65 -21.40
C LYS A 473 15.80 -26.01 -20.01
N ARG A 474 16.84 -25.20 -19.83
CA ARG A 474 17.10 -24.39 -18.62
C ARG A 474 16.67 -22.95 -18.77
N ALA A 475 15.89 -22.65 -19.81
CA ALA A 475 15.38 -21.32 -20.12
C ALA A 475 16.47 -20.26 -20.43
N LEU A 476 17.66 -20.69 -20.82
CA LEU A 476 18.69 -19.77 -21.25
C LEU A 476 18.44 -19.34 -22.69
N ARG A 477 18.56 -18.03 -22.96
CA ARG A 477 18.72 -17.50 -24.30
C ARG A 477 20.13 -17.83 -24.77
N VAL A 478 20.25 -18.52 -25.90
CA VAL A 478 21.53 -19.01 -26.41
C VAL A 478 21.96 -18.17 -27.60
N ILE A 479 23.21 -17.67 -27.54
CA ILE A 479 23.90 -17.00 -28.64
C ILE A 479 25.11 -17.85 -28.99
N ALA A 480 25.20 -18.20 -30.29
CA ALA A 480 26.40 -18.83 -30.84
C ALA A 480 27.38 -17.75 -31.29
N VAL A 481 28.65 -18.03 -31.12
CA VAL A 481 29.76 -17.16 -31.59
C VAL A 481 30.67 -17.94 -32.51
N GLY A 482 30.90 -17.39 -33.67
CA GLY A 482 31.83 -17.96 -34.64
C GLY A 482 32.72 -16.86 -35.28
N TYR A 483 33.75 -17.28 -35.99
CA TYR A 483 34.63 -16.36 -36.66
C TYR A 483 35.18 -16.95 -37.96
N ALA A 484 35.65 -16.06 -38.84
CA ALA A 484 36.51 -16.42 -40.00
C ALA A 484 37.72 -15.47 -40.06
N THR A 485 38.83 -15.92 -40.65
CA THR A 485 40.08 -15.14 -40.73
C THR A 485 40.41 -14.84 -42.21
N TYR A 486 40.93 -13.62 -42.44
CA TYR A 486 41.30 -13.14 -43.76
C TYR A 486 42.72 -12.59 -43.73
N ASP A 487 43.47 -12.80 -44.77
CA ASP A 487 44.85 -12.30 -44.91
C ASP A 487 44.85 -10.78 -45.32
N GLU A 488 43.78 -10.30 -45.97
CA GLU A 488 43.55 -8.91 -46.36
C GLU A 488 42.14 -8.48 -45.86
N GLU A 489 41.94 -7.15 -45.79
CA GLU A 489 40.63 -6.59 -45.41
C GLU A 489 39.54 -7.00 -46.41
N PRO A 490 38.45 -7.63 -45.97
CA PRO A 490 37.37 -8.03 -46.85
C PRO A 490 36.73 -6.81 -47.50
N GLN A 491 36.67 -6.82 -48.84
CA GLN A 491 36.07 -5.74 -49.63
C GLN A 491 34.56 -5.97 -49.83
N ASP A 492 34.13 -7.21 -49.83
CA ASP A 492 32.70 -7.59 -49.93
C ASP A 492 32.15 -7.82 -48.50
N ILE A 493 31.23 -6.92 -48.09
CA ILE A 493 30.63 -6.89 -46.75
C ILE A 493 29.21 -7.51 -46.80
N SER A 494 28.95 -8.39 -47.77
CA SER A 494 27.68 -9.11 -47.85
C SER A 494 27.61 -10.30 -46.85
N SER A 495 26.40 -10.74 -46.51
CA SER A 495 26.16 -11.93 -45.68
C SER A 495 26.76 -13.19 -46.34
N GLU A 496 26.70 -13.26 -47.71
CA GLU A 496 27.26 -14.37 -48.49
C GLU A 496 28.80 -14.42 -48.40
N ALA A 497 29.45 -13.28 -48.19
CA ALA A 497 30.92 -13.21 -48.07
C ALA A 497 31.42 -13.43 -46.64
N LEU A 498 30.80 -12.75 -45.64
CA LEU A 498 31.31 -12.72 -44.29
C LEU A 498 30.72 -13.79 -43.38
N GLU A 499 29.52 -14.28 -43.62
CA GLU A 499 28.75 -15.18 -42.75
C GLU A 499 28.70 -16.63 -43.25
N LYS A 500 29.74 -17.08 -43.92
CA LYS A 500 29.88 -18.48 -44.38
C LYS A 500 31.25 -19.05 -43.95
N ASP A 501 31.35 -20.35 -43.95
CA ASP A 501 32.58 -21.10 -43.63
C ASP A 501 33.18 -20.71 -42.25
N LEU A 502 32.29 -20.35 -41.32
CA LEU A 502 32.66 -19.90 -39.96
C LEU A 502 33.22 -21.03 -39.13
N ARG A 503 34.11 -20.69 -38.21
CA ARG A 503 34.57 -21.61 -37.16
C ARG A 503 33.81 -21.33 -35.87
N LEU A 504 33.06 -22.31 -35.36
CA LEU A 504 32.37 -22.22 -34.07
C LEU A 504 33.39 -22.11 -32.93
N ILE A 505 33.23 -21.09 -32.06
CA ILE A 505 34.05 -20.92 -30.84
C ILE A 505 33.30 -21.47 -29.65
N GLY A 506 32.03 -21.11 -29.49
CA GLY A 506 31.23 -21.55 -28.36
C GLY A 506 29.82 -20.98 -28.32
N LEU A 507 29.13 -21.28 -27.22
CA LEU A 507 27.77 -20.82 -26.96
C LEU A 507 27.75 -20.01 -25.66
N ILE A 508 27.00 -18.94 -25.67
CA ILE A 508 26.74 -18.10 -24.50
C ILE A 508 25.26 -18.25 -24.13
N GLY A 509 25.03 -18.73 -22.91
CA GLY A 509 23.68 -18.87 -22.34
C GLY A 509 23.40 -17.78 -21.32
N MET A 510 22.37 -17.00 -21.52
CA MET A 510 21.98 -15.87 -20.66
C MET A 510 20.51 -15.94 -20.28
N ILE A 511 20.17 -15.32 -19.17
CA ILE A 511 18.82 -15.27 -18.60
C ILE A 511 18.64 -13.97 -17.83
N ASP A 512 17.40 -13.51 -17.71
CA ASP A 512 17.00 -12.53 -16.70
C ASP A 512 16.84 -13.26 -15.36
N PRO A 513 17.77 -13.10 -14.39
CA PRO A 513 17.78 -13.91 -13.18
C PRO A 513 16.69 -13.51 -12.19
N PRO A 514 16.21 -14.45 -11.37
CA PRO A 514 15.35 -14.11 -10.23
C PRO A 514 16.06 -13.11 -9.28
N ARG A 515 15.29 -12.20 -8.70
CA ARG A 515 15.79 -11.36 -7.60
C ARG A 515 16.16 -12.23 -6.40
N PRO A 516 17.27 -11.99 -5.72
CA PRO A 516 17.72 -12.79 -4.58
C PRO A 516 16.66 -12.90 -3.47
N GLU A 517 15.93 -11.82 -3.21
CA GLU A 517 14.91 -11.72 -2.17
C GLU A 517 13.62 -12.46 -2.51
N SER A 518 13.30 -12.62 -3.80
CA SER A 518 12.03 -13.22 -4.25
C SER A 518 11.81 -14.62 -3.72
N LYS A 519 12.84 -15.48 -3.73
CA LYS A 519 12.74 -16.85 -3.22
C LYS A 519 12.40 -16.90 -1.73
N GLY A 520 13.04 -16.04 -0.93
CA GLY A 520 12.77 -15.92 0.50
C GLY A 520 11.36 -15.40 0.77
N ALA A 521 10.92 -14.41 -0.01
CA ALA A 521 9.60 -13.83 0.09
C ALA A 521 8.49 -14.82 -0.28
N ILE A 522 8.66 -15.59 -1.36
CA ILE A 522 7.71 -16.65 -1.78
C ILE A 522 7.59 -17.73 -0.69
N LYS A 523 8.71 -18.12 -0.07
CA LYS A 523 8.68 -19.08 1.05
C LYS A 523 7.90 -18.51 2.24
N ARG A 524 8.08 -17.22 2.58
CA ARG A 524 7.31 -16.55 3.64
C ARG A 524 5.84 -16.45 3.28
N ALA A 525 5.51 -16.04 2.03
CA ALA A 525 4.13 -15.99 1.55
C ALA A 525 3.43 -17.35 1.67
N LYS A 526 4.10 -18.43 1.26
CA LYS A 526 3.58 -19.79 1.35
C LYS A 526 3.34 -20.23 2.80
N LYS A 527 4.26 -19.91 3.74
CA LYS A 527 4.07 -20.17 5.17
C LYS A 527 2.87 -19.40 5.72
N ALA A 528 2.64 -18.20 5.20
CA ALA A 528 1.50 -17.35 5.53
C ALA A 528 0.17 -17.79 4.87
N GLY A 529 0.14 -18.93 4.17
CA GLY A 529 -1.05 -19.44 3.48
C GLY A 529 -1.40 -18.66 2.20
N ILE A 530 -0.43 -17.93 1.62
CA ILE A 530 -0.61 -17.12 0.40
C ILE A 530 -0.04 -17.91 -0.77
N LYS A 531 -0.84 -18.11 -1.80
CA LYS A 531 -0.39 -18.74 -3.05
C LYS A 531 0.19 -17.67 -3.98
N THR A 532 1.43 -17.87 -4.42
CA THR A 532 2.03 -17.07 -5.48
C THR A 532 1.76 -17.71 -6.83
N VAL A 533 1.28 -16.94 -7.79
CA VAL A 533 0.99 -17.34 -9.16
C VAL A 533 1.82 -16.47 -10.09
N MET A 534 2.57 -17.07 -11.00
CA MET A 534 3.34 -16.37 -12.03
C MET A 534 2.51 -16.22 -13.29
N ILE A 535 2.44 -15.01 -13.83
CA ILE A 535 1.74 -14.70 -15.08
C ILE A 535 2.73 -13.98 -15.99
N THR A 536 2.97 -14.47 -17.23
CA THR A 536 4.01 -13.90 -18.09
C THR A 536 3.71 -14.06 -19.58
N GLY A 537 4.24 -13.15 -20.40
CA GLY A 537 4.30 -13.27 -21.85
C GLY A 537 5.34 -14.27 -22.37
N ASP A 538 6.25 -14.74 -21.51
CA ASP A 538 7.31 -15.68 -21.86
C ASP A 538 6.78 -17.07 -22.25
N HIS A 539 7.64 -17.82 -22.93
CA HIS A 539 7.36 -19.22 -23.26
C HIS A 539 7.24 -20.09 -22.00
N VAL A 540 6.36 -21.09 -22.01
CA VAL A 540 6.07 -21.98 -20.88
C VAL A 540 7.31 -22.66 -20.30
N VAL A 541 8.31 -23.01 -21.13
CA VAL A 541 9.57 -23.62 -20.68
C VAL A 541 10.37 -22.64 -19.82
N THR A 542 10.50 -21.39 -20.25
CA THR A 542 11.19 -20.32 -19.53
C THR A 542 10.49 -19.99 -18.22
N ALA A 543 9.18 -19.78 -18.27
CA ALA A 543 8.36 -19.49 -17.11
C ALA A 543 8.44 -20.61 -16.06
N SER A 544 8.34 -21.88 -16.51
CA SER A 544 8.41 -23.05 -15.62
C SER A 544 9.78 -23.21 -14.97
N ALA A 545 10.88 -22.95 -15.68
CA ALA A 545 12.22 -23.04 -15.14
C ALA A 545 12.44 -22.02 -14.00
N ILE A 546 12.07 -20.75 -14.22
CA ILE A 546 12.16 -19.68 -13.23
C ILE A 546 11.21 -19.93 -12.05
N ALA A 547 9.98 -20.32 -12.31
CA ALA A 547 9.00 -20.65 -11.27
C ALA A 547 9.44 -21.81 -10.38
N LYS A 548 10.13 -22.81 -10.95
CA LYS A 548 10.71 -23.93 -10.22
C LYS A 548 11.88 -23.48 -9.34
N GLU A 549 12.76 -22.63 -9.84
CA GLU A 549 13.89 -22.05 -9.08
C GLU A 549 13.41 -21.23 -7.89
N LEU A 550 12.34 -20.45 -8.09
CA LEU A 550 11.70 -19.64 -7.05
C LEU A 550 10.84 -20.47 -6.07
N GLY A 551 10.52 -21.73 -6.38
CA GLY A 551 9.68 -22.59 -5.55
C GLY A 551 8.17 -22.34 -5.67
N ILE A 552 7.74 -21.64 -6.74
CA ILE A 552 6.34 -21.43 -7.13
C ILE A 552 5.78 -22.72 -7.72
N LEU A 553 6.49 -23.31 -8.70
CA LEU A 553 6.12 -24.50 -9.43
C LEU A 553 6.71 -25.75 -8.77
N LYS A 554 5.90 -26.77 -8.54
CA LYS A 554 6.35 -28.08 -8.05
C LYS A 554 6.32 -29.14 -9.12
N ASP A 555 5.23 -29.19 -9.91
CA ASP A 555 4.99 -30.15 -10.97
C ASP A 555 4.69 -29.43 -12.28
N PRO A 556 5.21 -29.89 -13.44
CA PRO A 556 4.93 -29.27 -14.73
C PRO A 556 3.44 -29.13 -15.08
N SER A 557 2.56 -29.97 -14.52
CA SER A 557 1.10 -29.90 -14.73
C SER A 557 0.44 -28.66 -14.08
N GLU A 558 1.15 -27.94 -13.21
CA GLU A 558 0.70 -26.67 -12.62
C GLU A 558 0.92 -25.48 -13.58
N ALA A 559 1.56 -25.67 -14.73
CA ALA A 559 1.78 -24.64 -15.74
C ALA A 559 0.81 -24.78 -16.91
N LEU A 560 0.30 -23.66 -17.39
CA LEU A 560 -0.66 -23.56 -18.50
C LEU A 560 -0.18 -22.52 -19.51
N SER A 561 -0.26 -22.85 -20.81
CA SER A 561 -0.01 -21.87 -21.87
C SER A 561 -1.27 -21.07 -22.21
N GLY A 562 -1.13 -19.86 -22.80
CA GLY A 562 -2.26 -19.07 -23.27
C GLY A 562 -3.14 -19.82 -24.28
N SER A 563 -2.55 -20.59 -25.16
CA SER A 563 -3.30 -21.44 -26.13
C SER A 563 -4.14 -22.52 -25.45
N GLU A 564 -3.65 -23.12 -24.38
CA GLU A 564 -4.44 -24.07 -23.57
C GLU A 564 -5.49 -23.36 -22.72
N LEU A 565 -5.18 -22.15 -22.21
CA LEU A 565 -6.11 -21.33 -21.46
C LEU A 565 -7.33 -20.92 -22.31
N HIS A 566 -7.13 -20.58 -23.57
CA HIS A 566 -8.21 -20.22 -24.50
C HIS A 566 -9.15 -21.39 -24.82
N GLN A 567 -8.72 -22.64 -24.62
CA GLN A 567 -9.55 -23.84 -24.84
C GLN A 567 -10.46 -24.14 -23.63
N LEU A 568 -10.18 -23.54 -22.47
CA LEU A 568 -11.00 -23.75 -21.27
C LEU A 568 -12.18 -22.77 -21.21
N SER A 569 -13.34 -23.26 -20.81
CA SER A 569 -14.44 -22.38 -20.38
C SER A 569 -14.08 -21.71 -19.04
N ASP A 570 -14.86 -20.70 -18.65
CA ASP A 570 -14.65 -20.02 -17.37
C ASP A 570 -14.89 -20.94 -16.16
N GLU A 571 -15.89 -21.84 -16.27
CA GLU A 571 -16.19 -22.84 -15.26
C GLU A 571 -15.07 -23.88 -15.13
N GLU A 572 -14.51 -24.31 -16.24
CA GLU A 572 -13.37 -25.25 -16.26
C GLU A 572 -12.11 -24.60 -15.68
N LEU A 573 -11.87 -23.32 -15.98
CA LEU A 573 -10.78 -22.55 -15.39
C LEU A 573 -10.96 -22.42 -13.86
N ASP A 574 -12.17 -22.05 -13.41
CA ASP A 574 -12.51 -21.91 -11.98
C ASP A 574 -12.28 -23.22 -11.21
N ALA A 575 -12.59 -24.36 -11.82
CA ALA A 575 -12.35 -25.68 -11.22
C ALA A 575 -10.85 -26.01 -11.08
N ARG A 576 -10.01 -25.51 -12.01
CA ARG A 576 -8.58 -25.83 -12.09
C ARG A 576 -7.66 -24.77 -11.48
N VAL A 577 -8.11 -23.51 -11.34
CA VAL A 577 -7.28 -22.37 -10.97
C VAL A 577 -6.47 -22.58 -9.69
N LYS A 578 -7.03 -23.30 -8.71
CA LYS A 578 -6.34 -23.62 -7.44
C LYS A 578 -5.14 -24.57 -7.62
N ALA A 579 -5.14 -25.39 -8.66
CA ALA A 579 -4.05 -26.31 -8.98
C ALA A 579 -2.95 -25.63 -9.82
N LEU A 580 -3.29 -24.57 -10.57
CA LEU A 580 -2.37 -23.88 -11.45
C LEU A 580 -1.52 -22.85 -10.70
N SER A 581 -0.26 -22.72 -11.08
CA SER A 581 0.73 -21.85 -10.45
C SER A 581 1.46 -20.96 -11.47
N VAL A 582 1.44 -21.30 -12.78
CA VAL A 582 2.13 -20.58 -13.84
C VAL A 582 1.23 -20.48 -15.08
N TYR A 583 1.13 -19.27 -15.61
CA TYR A 583 0.46 -18.95 -16.88
C TYR A 583 1.45 -18.27 -17.82
N ALA A 584 1.67 -18.86 -18.98
CA ALA A 584 2.71 -18.47 -19.92
C ALA A 584 2.13 -18.07 -21.30
N ARG A 585 2.71 -17.10 -21.99
CA ARG A 585 2.24 -16.53 -23.26
C ARG A 585 0.78 -16.06 -23.20
N VAL A 586 0.45 -15.31 -22.16
CA VAL A 586 -0.89 -14.78 -21.91
C VAL A 586 -1.03 -13.34 -22.42
N THR A 587 -2.23 -13.02 -22.90
CA THR A 587 -2.62 -11.66 -23.31
C THR A 587 -3.10 -10.83 -22.11
N PRO A 588 -3.27 -9.51 -22.26
CA PRO A 588 -3.86 -8.67 -21.22
C PRO A 588 -5.26 -9.15 -20.76
N GLU A 589 -6.09 -9.60 -21.71
CA GLU A 589 -7.42 -10.14 -21.45
C GLU A 589 -7.35 -11.42 -20.61
N ASP A 590 -6.34 -12.27 -20.89
CA ASP A 590 -6.10 -13.48 -20.12
C ASP A 590 -5.73 -13.17 -18.67
N LYS A 591 -4.92 -12.10 -18.45
CA LYS A 591 -4.55 -11.66 -17.10
C LYS A 591 -5.80 -11.30 -16.28
N ILE A 592 -6.74 -10.55 -16.88
CA ILE A 592 -8.04 -10.23 -16.25
C ILE A 592 -8.83 -11.49 -15.97
N ARG A 593 -8.89 -12.41 -16.91
CA ARG A 593 -9.65 -13.66 -16.80
C ARG A 593 -9.14 -14.53 -15.66
N ILE A 594 -7.81 -14.63 -15.51
CA ILE A 594 -7.17 -15.36 -14.42
C ILE A 594 -7.51 -14.74 -13.06
N VAL A 595 -7.36 -13.41 -12.94
CA VAL A 595 -7.69 -12.67 -11.71
C VAL A 595 -9.16 -12.89 -11.33
N LYS A 596 -10.08 -12.73 -12.28
CA LYS A 596 -11.52 -12.94 -12.04
C LYS A 596 -11.85 -14.38 -11.66
N SER A 597 -11.19 -15.37 -12.25
CA SER A 597 -11.36 -16.78 -11.90
C SER A 597 -10.97 -17.02 -10.43
N TRP A 598 -9.82 -16.51 -9.98
CA TRP A 598 -9.45 -16.57 -8.57
C TRP A 598 -10.48 -15.88 -7.66
N GLN A 599 -10.97 -14.71 -8.03
CA GLN A 599 -11.98 -13.97 -7.27
C GLN A 599 -13.31 -14.74 -7.17
N ARG A 600 -13.77 -15.42 -8.24
CA ARG A 600 -14.97 -16.28 -8.23
C ARG A 600 -14.81 -17.47 -7.26
N THR A 601 -13.61 -17.96 -7.05
CA THR A 601 -13.37 -19.00 -6.02
C THR A 601 -13.34 -18.46 -4.58
N GLY A 602 -13.60 -17.16 -4.37
CA GLY A 602 -13.60 -16.50 -3.07
C GLY A 602 -12.22 -15.98 -2.63
N ALA A 603 -11.22 -16.01 -3.49
CA ALA A 603 -9.90 -15.50 -3.20
C ALA A 603 -9.86 -13.96 -3.17
N VAL A 604 -8.97 -13.42 -2.34
CA VAL A 604 -8.55 -12.01 -2.36
C VAL A 604 -7.22 -11.94 -3.09
N VAL A 605 -7.24 -11.34 -4.27
CA VAL A 605 -6.13 -11.34 -5.22
C VAL A 605 -5.40 -10.02 -5.17
N ALA A 606 -4.08 -10.05 -4.92
CA ALA A 606 -3.16 -8.98 -5.25
C ALA A 606 -2.55 -9.27 -6.62
N MET A 607 -2.50 -8.27 -7.50
CA MET A 607 -1.92 -8.39 -8.86
C MET A 607 -0.78 -7.40 -9.01
N THR A 608 0.36 -7.85 -9.56
CA THR A 608 1.47 -6.95 -9.90
C THR A 608 1.64 -6.80 -11.40
N GLY A 609 2.12 -5.64 -11.81
CA GLY A 609 2.45 -5.35 -13.20
C GLY A 609 3.21 -4.04 -13.35
N ASP A 610 3.87 -3.85 -14.49
CA ASP A 610 4.67 -2.67 -14.79
C ASP A 610 4.23 -1.96 -16.08
N GLY A 611 3.54 -2.66 -16.97
CA GLY A 611 3.19 -2.15 -18.29
C GLY A 611 1.73 -1.72 -18.46
N VAL A 612 1.49 -1.06 -19.58
CA VAL A 612 0.13 -0.71 -20.06
C VAL A 612 -0.75 -1.97 -20.14
N ASN A 613 -0.16 -3.10 -20.55
CA ASN A 613 -0.84 -4.40 -20.68
C ASN A 613 -1.33 -4.97 -19.34
N ASP A 614 -0.81 -4.49 -18.23
CA ASP A 614 -1.17 -4.94 -16.88
C ASP A 614 -2.25 -4.09 -16.23
N ALA A 615 -2.37 -2.83 -16.64
CA ALA A 615 -3.27 -1.87 -16.02
C ALA A 615 -4.72 -2.37 -15.89
N PRO A 616 -5.33 -3.01 -16.89
CA PRO A 616 -6.68 -3.55 -16.74
C PRO A 616 -6.77 -4.68 -15.69
N ALA A 617 -5.74 -5.53 -15.57
CA ALA A 617 -5.70 -6.60 -14.59
C ALA A 617 -5.42 -6.05 -13.16
N LEU A 618 -4.55 -5.03 -13.04
CA LEU A 618 -4.33 -4.30 -11.79
C LEU A 618 -5.64 -3.72 -11.26
N LYS A 619 -6.39 -3.01 -12.12
CA LYS A 619 -7.70 -2.43 -11.76
C LYS A 619 -8.77 -3.47 -11.44
N ALA A 620 -8.76 -4.63 -12.09
CA ALA A 620 -9.72 -5.72 -11.86
C ALA A 620 -9.41 -6.51 -10.58
N SER A 621 -8.20 -6.46 -10.06
CA SER A 621 -7.77 -7.18 -8.87
C SER A 621 -8.39 -6.59 -7.58
N ASN A 622 -8.21 -7.26 -6.45
CA ASN A 622 -8.62 -6.70 -5.16
C ASN A 622 -7.62 -5.67 -4.64
N VAL A 623 -6.34 -5.82 -5.00
CA VAL A 623 -5.28 -4.83 -4.77
C VAL A 623 -4.33 -4.88 -5.96
N GLY A 624 -4.31 -3.83 -6.77
CA GLY A 624 -3.32 -3.64 -7.82
C GLY A 624 -2.02 -3.07 -7.26
N CYS A 625 -0.89 -3.66 -7.64
CA CYS A 625 0.45 -3.28 -7.20
C CYS A 625 1.31 -2.93 -8.41
N ALA A 626 1.57 -1.67 -8.68
CA ALA A 626 2.42 -1.25 -9.79
C ALA A 626 3.88 -1.09 -9.36
N MET A 627 4.80 -1.27 -10.31
CA MET A 627 6.21 -0.96 -10.15
C MET A 627 6.39 0.57 -10.14
N GLY A 628 7.33 1.07 -9.35
CA GLY A 628 7.58 2.50 -9.19
C GLY A 628 8.73 3.01 -10.05
N ILE A 629 9.71 2.15 -10.37
CA ILE A 629 10.90 2.48 -11.19
C ILE A 629 10.62 2.15 -12.66
N THR A 630 10.25 0.89 -12.94
CA THR A 630 10.00 0.39 -14.30
C THR A 630 8.56 0.54 -14.74
N GLY A 631 7.65 0.82 -13.80
CA GLY A 631 6.22 0.89 -14.07
C GLY A 631 5.82 2.14 -14.85
N THR A 632 5.03 1.94 -15.92
CA THR A 632 4.45 3.05 -16.68
C THR A 632 3.43 3.82 -15.84
N ASP A 633 3.22 5.08 -16.16
CA ASP A 633 2.23 5.94 -15.49
C ASP A 633 0.81 5.34 -15.54
N VAL A 634 0.50 4.62 -16.62
CA VAL A 634 -0.77 3.90 -16.80
C VAL A 634 -0.93 2.80 -15.74
N ALA A 635 0.11 1.96 -15.57
CA ALA A 635 0.10 0.91 -14.56
C ALA A 635 0.01 1.50 -13.15
N GLN A 636 0.80 2.55 -12.86
CA GLN A 636 0.78 3.24 -11.58
C GLN A 636 -0.59 3.90 -11.31
N SER A 637 -1.23 4.48 -12.32
CA SER A 637 -2.54 5.11 -12.19
C SER A 637 -3.66 4.11 -11.91
N ALA A 638 -3.57 2.90 -12.46
CA ALA A 638 -4.53 1.82 -12.26
C ALA A 638 -4.36 1.11 -10.91
N ALA A 639 -3.20 1.26 -10.24
CA ALA A 639 -2.85 0.50 -9.05
C ALA A 639 -3.32 1.18 -7.74
N ASP A 640 -3.56 0.36 -6.72
CA ASP A 640 -3.86 0.78 -5.35
C ASP A 640 -2.59 0.99 -4.51
N MET A 641 -1.48 0.37 -4.92
CA MET A 641 -0.19 0.42 -4.26
C MET A 641 0.94 0.53 -5.29
N ILE A 642 1.95 1.35 -5.01
CA ILE A 642 3.17 1.49 -5.82
C ILE A 642 4.38 0.97 -5.03
N LEU A 643 5.20 0.15 -5.68
CA LEU A 643 6.42 -0.42 -5.12
C LEU A 643 7.63 0.41 -5.59
N THR A 644 8.17 1.27 -4.75
CA THR A 644 9.27 2.19 -5.13
C THR A 644 10.61 1.49 -5.32
N ASP A 645 10.71 0.20 -5.05
CA ASP A 645 11.89 -0.65 -5.22
C ASP A 645 11.68 -1.79 -6.24
N ASP A 646 10.54 -1.82 -6.89
CA ASP A 646 10.14 -2.85 -7.87
C ASP A 646 10.34 -4.29 -7.35
N ASN A 647 10.16 -4.52 -6.05
CA ASN A 647 10.52 -5.77 -5.41
C ASN A 647 9.30 -6.55 -4.90
N PHE A 648 9.16 -7.80 -5.35
CA PHE A 648 8.12 -8.72 -4.87
C PHE A 648 8.13 -8.91 -3.34
N ALA A 649 9.32 -8.86 -2.70
CA ALA A 649 9.44 -9.03 -1.26
C ALA A 649 8.70 -7.93 -0.49
N THR A 650 8.64 -6.72 -1.04
CA THR A 650 7.92 -5.58 -0.48
C THR A 650 6.42 -5.82 -0.41
N ILE A 651 5.83 -6.56 -1.37
CA ILE A 651 4.42 -6.94 -1.32
C ILE A 651 4.15 -7.84 -0.11
N VAL A 652 5.00 -8.84 0.12
CA VAL A 652 4.87 -9.76 1.25
C VAL A 652 5.02 -9.03 2.58
N ASP A 653 5.93 -8.06 2.64
CA ASP A 653 6.09 -7.19 3.81
C ASP A 653 4.88 -6.26 4.00
N ALA A 654 4.29 -5.74 2.93
CA ALA A 654 3.07 -4.95 2.98
C ALA A 654 1.87 -5.79 3.44
N VAL A 655 1.73 -7.05 3.01
CA VAL A 655 0.73 -7.99 3.56
C VAL A 655 0.92 -8.18 5.06
N SER A 656 2.15 -8.37 5.53
CA SER A 656 2.46 -8.48 6.96
C SER A 656 2.02 -7.23 7.74
N GLN A 657 2.26 -6.03 7.20
CA GLN A 657 1.80 -4.78 7.80
C GLN A 657 0.28 -4.66 7.78
N GLY A 658 -0.40 -5.01 6.68
CA GLY A 658 -1.86 -5.03 6.59
C GLY A 658 -2.50 -5.95 7.65
N ARG A 659 -1.94 -7.13 7.86
CA ARG A 659 -2.34 -8.05 8.95
C ARG A 659 -2.14 -7.44 10.33
N SER A 660 -1.01 -6.74 10.54
CA SER A 660 -0.71 -6.06 11.80
C SER A 660 -1.72 -4.94 12.08
N VAL A 661 -2.05 -4.13 11.08
CA VAL A 661 -3.06 -3.07 11.17
C VAL A 661 -4.41 -3.66 11.56
N TYR A 662 -4.86 -4.71 10.89
CA TYR A 662 -6.12 -5.39 11.20
C TYR A 662 -6.14 -5.96 12.63
N GLN A 663 -5.04 -6.57 13.08
CA GLN A 663 -4.93 -7.05 14.47
C GLN A 663 -5.01 -5.91 15.47
N ASN A 664 -4.32 -4.79 15.24
CA ASN A 664 -4.35 -3.63 16.14
C ASN A 664 -5.73 -3.01 16.22
N ILE A 665 -6.46 -2.94 15.11
CA ILE A 665 -7.87 -2.52 15.11
C ILE A 665 -8.72 -3.47 15.95
N ARG A 666 -8.55 -4.79 15.84
CA ARG A 666 -9.27 -5.76 16.68
C ARG A 666 -8.92 -5.62 18.18
N LYS A 667 -7.65 -5.31 18.50
CA LYS A 667 -7.23 -5.00 19.88
C LYS A 667 -7.93 -3.75 20.40
N ALA A 668 -7.98 -2.67 19.63
CA ALA A 668 -8.69 -1.45 20.00
C ALA A 668 -10.19 -1.69 20.21
N ILE A 669 -10.83 -2.48 19.36
CA ILE A 669 -12.23 -2.89 19.50
C ILE A 669 -12.43 -3.69 20.80
N ASN A 670 -11.56 -4.69 21.06
CA ASN A 670 -11.63 -5.46 22.31
C ASN A 670 -11.51 -4.55 23.54
N PHE A 671 -10.56 -3.64 23.53
CA PHE A 671 -10.30 -2.70 24.61
C PHE A 671 -11.53 -1.83 24.89
N LEU A 672 -11.94 -1.03 23.92
CA LEU A 672 -13.01 -0.06 24.09
C LEU A 672 -14.36 -0.70 24.37
N LEU A 673 -14.73 -1.77 23.66
CA LEU A 673 -16.01 -2.42 23.89
C LEU A 673 -16.09 -3.15 25.22
N SER A 674 -14.98 -3.69 25.72
CA SER A 674 -14.95 -4.28 27.06
C SER A 674 -15.27 -3.25 28.13
N CYS A 675 -14.69 -2.04 28.03
CA CYS A 675 -14.92 -0.94 28.97
C CYS A 675 -16.36 -0.41 28.87
N ASN A 676 -16.81 0.00 27.68
CA ASN A 676 -18.14 0.60 27.50
C ASN A 676 -19.29 -0.36 27.84
N ILE A 677 -19.16 -1.66 27.52
CA ILE A 677 -20.17 -2.66 27.91
C ILE A 677 -20.17 -2.87 29.41
N SER A 678 -19.01 -2.82 30.06
CA SER A 678 -18.95 -2.92 31.52
C SER A 678 -19.64 -1.74 32.21
N GLU A 679 -19.47 -0.52 31.70
CA GLU A 679 -20.16 0.68 32.22
C GLU A 679 -21.67 0.51 32.18
N ILE A 680 -22.22 0.02 31.07
CA ILE A 680 -23.66 -0.27 30.98
C ILE A 680 -24.10 -1.27 32.06
N PHE A 681 -23.38 -2.35 32.23
CA PHE A 681 -23.74 -3.39 33.19
C PHE A 681 -23.56 -2.95 34.63
N ILE A 682 -22.51 -2.17 34.95
CA ILE A 682 -22.29 -1.64 36.29
C ILE A 682 -23.47 -0.77 36.71
N VAL A 683 -23.87 0.21 35.87
CA VAL A 683 -24.99 1.10 36.17
C VAL A 683 -26.30 0.32 36.24
N LEU A 684 -26.56 -0.55 35.26
CA LEU A 684 -27.81 -1.35 35.25
C LEU A 684 -27.95 -2.25 36.48
N PHE A 685 -26.89 -3.00 36.84
CA PHE A 685 -26.97 -3.89 37.99
C PHE A 685 -26.99 -3.14 39.33
N ALA A 686 -26.25 -2.02 39.48
CA ALA A 686 -26.35 -1.19 40.67
C ALA A 686 -27.80 -0.68 40.89
N MET A 687 -28.44 -0.21 39.83
CA MET A 687 -29.84 0.24 39.86
C MET A 687 -30.81 -0.91 40.14
N LEU A 688 -30.64 -2.06 39.49
CA LEU A 688 -31.47 -3.26 39.78
C LEU A 688 -31.37 -3.73 41.23
N LEU A 689 -30.19 -3.60 41.85
CA LEU A 689 -29.97 -3.98 43.24
C LEU A 689 -30.43 -2.91 44.23
N GLY A 690 -30.89 -1.77 43.78
CA GLY A 690 -31.31 -0.64 44.63
C GLY A 690 -30.15 0.06 45.32
N TRP A 691 -28.93 0.03 44.73
CA TRP A 691 -27.74 0.64 45.33
C TRP A 691 -27.54 2.10 44.94
N GLY A 692 -28.42 2.64 44.04
CA GLY A 692 -28.28 3.96 43.42
C GLY A 692 -27.26 4.02 42.30
N ALA A 693 -27.06 5.18 41.72
CA ALA A 693 -26.14 5.41 40.61
C ALA A 693 -24.67 5.31 41.07
N PRO A 694 -23.86 4.38 40.50
CA PRO A 694 -22.48 4.21 40.90
C PRO A 694 -21.53 5.25 40.31
N PHE A 695 -21.97 6.02 39.32
CA PHE A 695 -21.19 7.05 38.62
C PHE A 695 -22.03 8.28 38.33
N THR A 696 -21.35 9.43 38.30
CA THR A 696 -21.90 10.65 37.67
C THR A 696 -21.60 10.69 36.16
N ALA A 697 -22.31 11.54 35.42
CA ALA A 697 -22.07 11.77 33.99
C ALA A 697 -20.63 12.11 33.67
N VAL A 698 -20.08 13.01 34.51
CA VAL A 698 -18.72 13.52 34.37
C VAL A 698 -17.66 12.46 34.56
N GLN A 699 -17.87 11.58 35.55
CA GLN A 699 -16.95 10.46 35.80
C GLN A 699 -16.89 9.48 34.65
N LEU A 700 -18.02 9.08 34.07
CA LEU A 700 -18.08 8.20 32.89
C LEU A 700 -17.42 8.82 31.69
N LEU A 701 -17.70 10.09 31.42
CA LEU A 701 -17.08 10.80 30.30
C LEU A 701 -15.56 10.95 30.47
N PHE A 702 -15.08 11.18 31.70
CA PHE A 702 -13.65 11.20 32.00
C PHE A 702 -13.00 9.84 31.74
N VAL A 703 -13.63 8.74 32.12
CA VAL A 703 -13.13 7.38 31.86
C VAL A 703 -12.97 7.19 30.33
N ASN A 704 -13.99 7.50 29.55
CA ASN A 704 -13.97 7.33 28.09
C ASN A 704 -12.91 8.19 27.38
N VAL A 705 -12.71 9.44 27.84
CA VAL A 705 -11.76 10.36 27.20
C VAL A 705 -10.32 10.14 27.68
N VAL A 706 -10.11 9.97 28.97
CA VAL A 706 -8.77 9.91 29.56
C VAL A 706 -8.31 8.46 29.76
N ALA A 707 -9.10 7.63 30.46
CA ALA A 707 -8.67 6.29 30.82
C ALA A 707 -8.67 5.34 29.60
N ASP A 708 -9.65 5.47 28.70
CA ASP A 708 -9.78 4.67 27.51
C ASP A 708 -9.15 5.35 26.28
N GLY A 709 -9.39 6.64 26.09
CA GLY A 709 -8.97 7.37 24.91
C GLY A 709 -7.46 7.41 24.74
N LEU A 710 -6.71 7.90 25.74
CA LEU A 710 -5.26 8.06 25.62
C LEU A 710 -4.52 6.75 25.37
N PRO A 711 -4.71 5.66 26.15
CA PRO A 711 -4.07 4.38 25.86
C PRO A 711 -4.58 3.74 24.56
N GLY A 712 -5.86 3.90 24.23
CA GLY A 712 -6.48 3.39 23.00
C GLY A 712 -5.82 3.90 21.74
N PHE A 713 -5.45 5.18 21.67
CA PHE A 713 -4.72 5.76 20.54
C PHE A 713 -3.34 5.13 20.35
N ALA A 714 -2.64 4.89 21.44
CA ALA A 714 -1.32 4.29 21.40
C ALA A 714 -1.34 2.81 21.01
N LEU A 715 -2.45 2.11 21.25
CA LEU A 715 -2.63 0.70 20.88
C LEU A 715 -2.62 0.50 19.37
N GLY A 716 -3.05 1.49 18.58
CA GLY A 716 -2.96 1.47 17.12
C GLY A 716 -1.53 1.41 16.55
N ARG A 717 -0.52 1.75 17.38
CA ARG A 717 0.91 1.71 17.01
C ARG A 717 1.63 0.42 17.42
N GLU A 718 0.89 -0.56 17.94
CA GLU A 718 1.49 -1.81 18.41
C GLU A 718 2.23 -2.52 17.25
N PRO A 719 3.47 -3.00 17.45
CA PRO A 719 4.19 -3.76 16.44
C PRO A 719 3.47 -5.07 16.11
N ALA A 720 3.79 -5.62 14.93
CA ALA A 720 3.26 -6.92 14.51
C ALA A 720 3.63 -8.01 15.52
N GLU A 721 2.70 -8.88 15.87
CA GLU A 721 2.98 -10.02 16.72
C GLU A 721 3.87 -11.05 16.02
N HIS A 722 4.74 -11.71 16.77
CA HIS A 722 5.52 -12.83 16.25
C HIS A 722 4.58 -13.89 15.68
N GLY A 723 4.95 -14.47 14.52
CA GLY A 723 4.14 -15.50 13.88
C GLY A 723 2.92 -14.98 13.10
N ILE A 724 2.78 -13.66 12.85
CA ILE A 724 1.68 -13.12 12.05
C ILE A 724 1.66 -13.66 10.62
N MET A 725 2.82 -14.01 10.08
CA MET A 725 3.00 -14.65 8.77
C MET A 725 3.07 -16.18 8.85
N ASP A 726 2.78 -16.77 10.01
CA ASP A 726 2.66 -18.22 10.20
C ASP A 726 1.20 -18.68 10.24
N GLN A 727 0.28 -17.70 10.20
CA GLN A 727 -1.16 -17.93 10.21
C GLN A 727 -1.76 -17.82 8.81
N PRO A 728 -2.80 -18.61 8.47
CA PRO A 728 -3.49 -18.46 7.20
C PRO A 728 -4.22 -17.11 7.11
N PRO A 729 -4.51 -16.63 5.90
CA PRO A 729 -5.27 -15.40 5.67
C PRO A 729 -6.66 -15.46 6.33
N ILE A 730 -7.16 -14.28 6.68
CA ILE A 730 -8.51 -14.14 7.23
C ILE A 730 -9.50 -14.23 6.06
N PRO A 731 -10.50 -15.14 6.11
CA PRO A 731 -11.50 -15.21 5.05
C PRO A 731 -12.27 -13.89 4.88
N LYS A 732 -12.55 -13.48 3.64
CA LYS A 732 -13.27 -12.24 3.30
C LYS A 732 -14.61 -12.07 4.03
N ASN A 733 -15.30 -13.20 4.28
CA ASN A 733 -16.62 -13.22 4.92
C ASN A 733 -16.54 -13.34 6.45
N GLU A 734 -15.34 -13.43 7.03
CA GLU A 734 -15.18 -13.53 8.48
C GLU A 734 -15.54 -12.20 9.15
N GLY A 735 -16.45 -12.24 10.11
CA GLY A 735 -16.86 -11.06 10.85
C GLY A 735 -15.75 -10.57 11.80
N ILE A 736 -15.78 -9.27 12.13
CA ILE A 736 -14.76 -8.65 12.99
C ILE A 736 -14.70 -9.29 14.39
N PHE A 737 -15.81 -9.87 14.87
CA PHE A 737 -15.93 -10.56 16.17
C PHE A 737 -15.54 -12.05 16.13
N ALA A 738 -15.16 -12.56 14.99
CA ALA A 738 -14.75 -13.96 14.85
C ALA A 738 -13.50 -14.28 15.69
N ARG A 739 -13.14 -15.55 15.75
CA ARG A 739 -11.97 -16.06 16.49
C ARG A 739 -12.01 -15.68 17.98
N GLY A 740 -13.19 -15.80 18.61
CA GLY A 740 -13.34 -15.63 20.06
C GLY A 740 -13.26 -14.19 20.57
N LEU A 741 -13.28 -13.16 19.70
CA LEU A 741 -13.22 -11.76 20.16
C LEU A 741 -14.44 -11.39 21.00
N LEU A 742 -15.65 -11.79 20.61
CA LEU A 742 -16.86 -11.53 21.38
C LEU A 742 -16.81 -12.17 22.78
N GLN A 743 -16.26 -13.39 22.87
CA GLN A 743 -16.08 -14.07 24.18
C GLN A 743 -15.09 -13.32 25.06
N LYS A 744 -13.98 -12.82 24.49
CA LYS A 744 -13.01 -12.00 25.23
C LYS A 744 -13.64 -10.73 25.76
N ILE A 745 -14.41 -10.01 24.92
CA ILE A 745 -15.13 -8.80 25.32
C ILE A 745 -16.12 -9.11 26.45
N ALA A 746 -16.93 -10.18 26.32
CA ALA A 746 -17.91 -10.56 27.33
C ALA A 746 -17.25 -10.92 28.66
N ILE A 747 -16.15 -11.67 28.67
CA ILE A 747 -15.41 -12.03 29.89
C ILE A 747 -14.83 -10.76 30.54
N ASN A 748 -14.19 -9.88 29.77
CA ASN A 748 -13.60 -8.66 30.30
C ASN A 748 -14.65 -7.73 30.88
N ALA A 749 -15.75 -7.48 30.13
CA ALA A 749 -16.85 -6.67 30.62
C ALA A 749 -17.48 -7.25 31.90
N GLY A 750 -17.64 -8.59 31.96
CA GLY A 750 -18.12 -9.26 33.18
C GLY A 750 -17.20 -9.09 34.40
N VAL A 751 -15.89 -9.25 34.20
CA VAL A 751 -14.89 -9.09 35.27
C VAL A 751 -14.88 -7.65 35.77
N PHE A 752 -14.84 -6.65 34.84
CA PHE A 752 -14.92 -5.24 35.22
C PHE A 752 -16.19 -4.93 36.01
N THR A 753 -17.34 -5.42 35.53
CA THR A 753 -18.62 -5.24 36.19
C THR A 753 -18.60 -5.77 37.61
N ILE A 754 -18.17 -7.02 37.82
CA ILE A 754 -18.14 -7.68 39.14
C ILE A 754 -17.19 -6.94 40.08
N VAL A 755 -15.99 -6.64 39.62
CA VAL A 755 -14.95 -6.02 40.49
C VAL A 755 -15.34 -4.60 40.87
N THR A 756 -15.89 -3.82 39.95
CA THR A 756 -16.30 -2.44 40.21
C THR A 756 -17.53 -2.37 41.09
N LEU A 757 -18.54 -3.21 40.88
CA LEU A 757 -19.72 -3.32 41.77
C LEU A 757 -19.35 -3.78 43.19
N PHE A 758 -18.40 -4.71 43.29
CA PHE A 758 -17.91 -5.16 44.58
C PHE A 758 -17.21 -4.01 45.32
N GLY A 759 -16.36 -3.25 44.65
CA GLY A 759 -15.73 -2.05 45.23
C GLY A 759 -16.73 -0.96 45.60
N TYR A 760 -17.74 -0.72 44.74
CA TYR A 760 -18.84 0.19 45.02
C TYR A 760 -19.61 -0.22 46.31
N TYR A 761 -19.99 -1.49 46.41
CA TYR A 761 -20.67 -2.02 47.60
C TYR A 761 -19.86 -1.85 48.88
N LEU A 762 -18.58 -2.20 48.82
CA LEU A 762 -17.70 -2.06 49.99
C LEU A 762 -17.54 -0.59 50.43
N GLY A 763 -17.39 0.34 49.53
CA GLY A 763 -17.27 1.76 49.83
C GLY A 763 -18.58 2.42 50.32
N SER A 764 -19.73 1.89 49.83
CA SER A 764 -21.05 2.46 50.18
C SER A 764 -21.64 1.92 51.44
N TYR A 765 -21.36 0.65 51.82
CA TYR A 765 -22.11 -0.04 52.87
C TYR A 765 -21.25 -0.69 53.94
N VAL A 766 -19.92 -0.65 53.87
CA VAL A 766 -19.05 -1.36 54.81
C VAL A 766 -18.14 -0.40 55.59
N ASP A 767 -18.55 0.04 56.74
CA ASP A 767 -17.82 0.99 57.61
C ASP A 767 -16.50 0.43 58.19
N THR A 768 -16.36 -0.91 58.23
CA THR A 768 -15.14 -1.55 58.78
C THR A 768 -13.89 -1.37 57.95
N ILE A 769 -13.99 -0.89 56.73
CA ILE A 769 -12.82 -0.67 55.84
C ILE A 769 -11.94 0.47 56.37
N SER A 770 -12.55 1.50 56.94
CA SER A 770 -11.80 2.61 57.50
C SER A 770 -12.39 3.09 58.80
N PRO A 771 -11.59 3.24 59.89
CA PRO A 771 -12.06 3.86 61.14
C PRO A 771 -12.21 5.38 61.05
N TRP A 772 -11.79 6.00 59.95
CA TRP A 772 -11.72 7.47 59.80
C TRP A 772 -12.66 8.02 58.74
N VAL A 773 -13.24 7.17 57.92
CA VAL A 773 -14.16 7.54 56.83
C VAL A 773 -15.34 6.58 56.86
N ASP A 774 -16.52 7.10 57.18
CA ASP A 774 -17.76 6.34 57.20
C ASP A 774 -18.16 5.92 55.78
N ALA A 775 -18.76 4.73 55.67
CA ALA A 775 -19.30 4.25 54.37
C ALA A 775 -20.43 5.20 53.96
N SER A 776 -20.40 5.57 52.67
CA SER A 776 -21.43 6.40 52.05
C SER A 776 -21.48 6.18 50.57
N GLN A 777 -22.61 6.53 49.95
CA GLN A 777 -22.76 6.42 48.49
C GLN A 777 -21.65 7.19 47.76
N HIS A 778 -21.24 8.36 48.20
CA HIS A 778 -20.16 9.16 47.59
C HIS A 778 -18.78 8.51 47.73
N VAL A 779 -18.51 7.83 48.88
CA VAL A 779 -17.28 7.04 49.03
C VAL A 779 -17.30 5.86 48.05
N GLY A 780 -18.44 5.16 47.97
CA GLY A 780 -18.61 4.08 46.97
C GLY A 780 -18.45 4.54 45.56
N GLN A 781 -19.03 5.66 45.13
CA GLN A 781 -18.86 6.25 43.80
C GLN A 781 -17.40 6.58 43.51
N THR A 782 -16.68 7.18 44.48
CA THR A 782 -15.26 7.49 44.35
C THR A 782 -14.42 6.21 44.14
N VAL A 783 -14.69 5.19 44.97
CA VAL A 783 -14.01 3.88 44.89
C VAL A 783 -14.31 3.20 43.53
N ALA A 784 -15.57 3.16 43.09
CA ALA A 784 -15.99 2.57 41.83
C ALA A 784 -15.35 3.27 40.63
N PHE A 785 -15.34 4.61 40.59
CA PHE A 785 -14.71 5.42 39.59
C PHE A 785 -13.21 5.11 39.43
N LEU A 786 -12.48 5.05 40.54
CA LEU A 786 -11.05 4.76 40.53
C LEU A 786 -10.76 3.32 40.07
N ILE A 787 -11.55 2.35 40.55
CA ILE A 787 -11.40 0.94 40.13
C ILE A 787 -11.63 0.83 38.61
N LEU A 788 -12.69 1.41 38.09
CA LEU A 788 -13.01 1.37 36.69
C LEU A 788 -11.90 2.04 35.86
N ALA A 789 -11.50 3.27 36.20
CA ALA A 789 -10.48 4.01 35.48
C ALA A 789 -9.11 3.32 35.49
N TYR A 790 -8.66 2.84 36.66
CA TYR A 790 -7.37 2.14 36.78
C TYR A 790 -7.40 0.78 36.08
N SER A 791 -8.50 0.01 36.24
CA SER A 791 -8.66 -1.26 35.56
C SER A 791 -8.61 -1.08 34.03
N SER A 792 -9.26 -0.04 33.52
CA SER A 792 -9.26 0.29 32.10
C SER A 792 -7.86 0.64 31.61
N ILE A 793 -7.16 1.58 32.26
CA ILE A 793 -5.78 1.95 31.89
C ILE A 793 -4.86 0.71 31.91
N LEU A 794 -4.97 -0.14 32.92
CA LEU A 794 -4.16 -1.34 33.04
C LEU A 794 -4.55 -2.43 32.03
N HIS A 795 -5.81 -2.49 31.60
CA HIS A 795 -6.32 -3.47 30.65
C HIS A 795 -5.68 -3.35 29.27
N VAL A 796 -5.22 -2.14 28.87
CA VAL A 796 -4.52 -1.96 27.61
C VAL A 796 -3.32 -2.90 27.45
N PHE A 797 -2.60 -3.18 28.55
CA PHE A 797 -1.48 -4.10 28.58
C PHE A 797 -1.88 -5.57 28.40
N ASN A 798 -3.11 -5.94 28.79
CA ASN A 798 -3.66 -7.26 28.51
C ASN A 798 -4.01 -7.45 27.04
N VAL A 799 -4.55 -6.40 26.40
CA VAL A 799 -5.11 -6.46 25.07
C VAL A 799 -4.03 -6.34 23.99
N ARG A 800 -2.90 -5.69 24.31
CA ARG A 800 -1.82 -5.42 23.35
C ARG A 800 -1.21 -6.66 22.72
N SER A 801 -1.26 -7.82 23.39
CA SER A 801 -0.72 -9.08 22.90
C SER A 801 -1.54 -10.28 23.33
N SER A 802 -1.55 -11.32 22.48
CA SER A 802 -2.07 -12.64 22.82
C SER A 802 -1.19 -13.39 23.83
N GLN A 803 0.09 -13.03 23.94
CA GLN A 803 1.03 -13.59 24.89
C GLN A 803 0.86 -12.97 26.29
N SER A 804 1.41 -13.66 27.31
CA SER A 804 1.45 -13.13 28.67
C SER A 804 2.18 -11.79 28.74
N ILE A 805 1.67 -10.85 29.57
CA ILE A 805 2.28 -9.53 29.77
C ILE A 805 3.73 -9.63 30.27
N PHE A 806 4.10 -10.71 30.95
CA PHE A 806 5.46 -10.97 31.46
C PHE A 806 6.44 -11.42 30.37
N LYS A 807 5.93 -11.90 29.22
CA LYS A 807 6.76 -12.29 28.06
C LYS A 807 6.93 -11.16 27.04
N VAL A 808 6.09 -10.14 27.09
CA VAL A 808 6.10 -9.01 26.14
C VAL A 808 6.95 -7.88 26.68
N ASN A 809 7.93 -7.41 25.89
CA ASN A 809 8.72 -6.25 26.28
C ASN A 809 7.85 -4.97 26.22
N LEU A 810 7.70 -4.29 27.37
CA LEU A 810 6.91 -3.07 27.49
C LEU A 810 7.47 -1.91 26.62
N ALA A 811 8.77 -1.90 26.38
CA ALA A 811 9.43 -0.84 25.59
C ALA A 811 9.20 -0.91 24.09
N THR A 812 8.59 -1.99 23.57
CA THR A 812 8.29 -2.12 22.14
C THR A 812 7.30 -1.07 21.62
N ASN A 813 6.40 -0.60 22.49
CA ASN A 813 5.49 0.52 22.23
C ASN A 813 5.62 1.57 23.34
N LYS A 814 6.60 2.47 23.19
CA LYS A 814 6.85 3.54 24.18
C LYS A 814 5.66 4.49 24.32
N ALA A 815 4.98 4.80 23.20
CA ALA A 815 3.81 5.67 23.21
C ALA A 815 2.68 5.10 24.08
N LEU A 816 2.48 3.77 24.08
CA LEU A 816 1.49 3.13 24.93
C LEU A 816 1.81 3.29 26.41
N LEU A 817 3.08 3.07 26.77
CA LEU A 817 3.53 3.25 28.15
C LEU A 817 3.40 4.71 28.61
N GLU A 818 3.82 5.68 27.78
CA GLU A 818 3.72 7.11 28.08
C GLU A 818 2.26 7.56 28.26
N MET A 819 1.36 7.13 27.35
CA MET A 819 -0.07 7.49 27.44
C MET A 819 -0.76 6.82 28.63
N ALA A 820 -0.44 5.56 28.93
CA ALA A 820 -0.97 4.89 30.10
C ALA A 820 -0.49 5.54 31.42
N LEU A 821 0.79 5.90 31.51
CA LEU A 821 1.32 6.64 32.67
C LEU A 821 0.72 8.05 32.79
N LEU A 822 0.50 8.74 31.69
CA LEU A 822 -0.16 10.04 31.67
C LEU A 822 -1.60 9.93 32.15
N ALA A 823 -2.35 8.95 31.63
CA ALA A 823 -3.74 8.69 32.05
C ALA A 823 -3.80 8.35 33.53
N LEU A 824 -2.88 7.51 34.03
CA LEU A 824 -2.79 7.17 35.45
C LEU A 824 -2.48 8.39 36.32
N ALA A 825 -1.54 9.23 35.91
CA ALA A 825 -1.19 10.46 36.61
C ALA A 825 -2.35 11.46 36.68
N ILE A 826 -3.05 11.66 35.54
CA ILE A 826 -4.22 12.55 35.48
C ILE A 826 -5.34 12.02 36.38
N THR A 827 -5.67 10.73 36.31
CA THR A 827 -6.71 10.09 37.12
C THR A 827 -6.39 10.23 38.64
N THR A 828 -5.12 9.97 39.00
CA THR A 828 -4.67 10.10 40.39
C THR A 828 -4.74 11.58 40.86
N ALA A 829 -4.33 12.53 40.00
CA ALA A 829 -4.41 13.96 40.31
C ALA A 829 -5.88 14.41 40.55
N VAL A 830 -6.80 13.94 39.67
CA VAL A 830 -8.25 14.24 39.81
C VAL A 830 -8.78 13.72 41.16
N ALA A 831 -8.33 12.57 41.65
CA ALA A 831 -8.75 12.00 42.89
C ALA A 831 -8.12 12.64 44.16
N LEU A 832 -6.94 13.27 44.01
CA LEU A 832 -6.19 13.83 45.15
C LEU A 832 -6.36 15.34 45.34
N LEU A 833 -6.58 16.09 44.28
CA LEU A 833 -6.67 17.55 44.36
C LEU A 833 -8.08 18.00 44.81
N PRO A 834 -8.22 18.82 45.87
CA PRO A 834 -9.54 19.23 46.40
C PRO A 834 -10.44 19.90 45.35
N PHE A 835 -9.87 20.76 44.49
CA PHE A 835 -10.63 21.42 43.44
C PHE A 835 -11.21 20.45 42.42
N THR A 836 -10.44 19.42 42.02
CA THR A 836 -10.90 18.43 41.06
C THR A 836 -11.85 17.41 41.72
N GLN A 837 -11.69 17.13 43.00
CA GLN A 837 -12.65 16.28 43.73
C GLN A 837 -14.05 16.90 43.68
N GLU A 838 -14.19 18.17 43.99
CA GLU A 838 -15.46 18.90 43.88
C GLU A 838 -16.03 18.88 42.48
N LEU A 839 -15.15 19.13 41.46
CA LEU A 839 -15.50 19.14 40.04
C LEU A 839 -16.08 17.81 39.58
N PHE A 840 -15.49 16.68 39.97
CA PHE A 840 -15.88 15.34 39.55
C PHE A 840 -16.84 14.64 40.55
N GLY A 841 -17.32 15.34 41.58
CA GLY A 841 -18.18 14.75 42.64
C GLY A 841 -17.49 13.64 43.42
N LEU A 842 -16.16 13.76 43.59
CA LEU A 842 -15.37 12.79 44.38
C LEU A 842 -15.21 13.24 45.80
N VAL A 843 -15.04 12.29 46.72
CA VAL A 843 -14.76 12.58 48.13
C VAL A 843 -13.42 12.01 48.55
N HIS A 844 -12.87 12.57 49.61
CA HIS A 844 -11.63 12.06 50.18
C HIS A 844 -11.86 10.64 50.73
N ILE A 845 -10.99 9.71 50.29
CA ILE A 845 -11.01 8.29 50.70
C ILE A 845 -9.79 7.98 51.58
N SER A 846 -9.94 7.02 52.51
CA SER A 846 -8.85 6.59 53.36
C SER A 846 -7.78 5.77 52.63
N LEU A 847 -6.61 5.61 53.27
CA LEU A 847 -5.54 4.78 52.77
C LEU A 847 -5.99 3.33 52.52
N ASN A 848 -6.88 2.79 53.36
CA ASN A 848 -7.41 1.46 53.19
C ASN A 848 -8.27 1.32 51.93
N HIS A 849 -9.04 2.36 51.59
CA HIS A 849 -9.79 2.40 50.33
C HIS A 849 -8.83 2.48 49.10
N TRP A 850 -7.71 3.21 49.21
CA TRP A 850 -6.68 3.21 48.17
C TRP A 850 -6.06 1.83 47.97
N PHE A 851 -5.78 1.07 49.05
CA PHE A 851 -5.32 -0.32 48.94
C PHE A 851 -6.39 -1.20 48.28
N LEU A 852 -7.65 -1.03 48.66
CA LEU A 852 -8.77 -1.75 48.04
C LEU A 852 -8.86 -1.47 46.55
N VAL A 853 -8.80 -0.20 46.14
CA VAL A 853 -8.77 0.22 44.71
C VAL A 853 -7.61 -0.44 44.00
N GLY A 854 -6.39 -0.38 44.56
CA GLY A 854 -5.19 -0.98 43.92
C GLY A 854 -5.33 -2.49 43.74
N ILE A 855 -5.80 -3.22 44.73
CA ILE A 855 -5.99 -4.67 44.65
C ILE A 855 -7.05 -5.03 43.61
N LEU A 856 -8.22 -4.37 43.66
CA LEU A 856 -9.33 -4.68 42.78
C LEU A 856 -9.03 -4.31 41.33
N SER A 857 -8.27 -3.23 41.08
CA SER A 857 -7.89 -2.81 39.72
C SER A 857 -6.91 -3.78 39.01
N ILE A 858 -6.21 -4.63 39.78
CA ILE A 858 -5.30 -5.64 39.22
C ILE A 858 -6.05 -6.94 38.88
N VAL A 859 -7.23 -7.19 39.48
CA VAL A 859 -7.98 -8.45 39.26
C VAL A 859 -8.26 -8.73 37.77
N PRO A 860 -8.69 -7.76 36.93
CA PRO A 860 -8.90 -8.01 35.50
C PRO A 860 -7.63 -8.47 34.79
N ILE A 861 -6.45 -7.95 35.18
CA ILE A 861 -5.16 -8.41 34.64
C ILE A 861 -4.92 -9.86 35.02
N ALA A 862 -5.05 -10.18 36.31
CA ALA A 862 -4.82 -11.52 36.83
C ALA A 862 -5.73 -12.57 36.17
N VAL A 863 -7.01 -12.25 36.00
CA VAL A 863 -7.97 -13.14 35.31
C VAL A 863 -7.55 -13.36 33.84
N ASN A 864 -7.18 -12.31 33.10
CA ASN A 864 -6.74 -12.43 31.72
C ASN A 864 -5.44 -13.24 31.61
N GLU A 865 -4.48 -13.04 32.51
CA GLU A 865 -3.24 -13.82 32.50
C GLU A 865 -3.49 -15.29 32.79
N LEU A 866 -4.40 -15.62 33.70
CA LEU A 866 -4.84 -17.00 33.98
C LEU A 866 -5.48 -17.63 32.74
N ILE A 867 -6.32 -16.88 31.99
CA ILE A 867 -6.94 -17.35 30.74
C ILE A 867 -5.87 -17.59 29.69
N LYS A 868 -4.89 -16.68 29.54
CA LYS A 868 -3.77 -16.83 28.60
C LYS A 868 -2.93 -18.07 28.96
N PHE A 869 -2.66 -18.28 30.23
CA PHE A 869 -1.88 -19.43 30.71
C PHE A 869 -2.55 -20.77 30.39
N HIS A 870 -3.87 -20.87 30.51
CA HIS A 870 -4.62 -22.10 30.24
C HIS A 870 -4.82 -22.37 28.73
N ARG A 871 -4.63 -21.36 27.87
CA ARG A 871 -4.71 -21.48 26.40
C ARG A 871 -3.38 -21.82 25.73
N LEU A 872 -2.27 -21.84 26.48
CA LEU A 872 -0.94 -22.21 26.03
C LEU A 872 -0.63 -23.63 26.52
N PRO A 873 -1.08 -24.67 25.85
CA PRO A 873 -0.21 -25.72 25.31
C PRO A 873 -0.76 -26.29 24.01
N GLU A 874 -0.05 -26.19 22.91
CA GLU A 874 -0.13 -27.11 21.75
C GLU A 874 0.78 -26.69 20.56
N ALA A 875 1.60 -25.65 20.69
CA ALA A 875 2.39 -25.17 19.56
C ALA A 875 3.91 -24.98 19.82
N GLU A 876 4.47 -25.61 20.86
CA GLU A 876 5.93 -25.50 21.13
C GLU A 876 6.66 -26.87 21.16
N GLU A 877 6.06 -27.95 20.64
CA GLU A 877 6.79 -29.22 20.42
C GLU A 877 6.71 -29.62 18.96
N GLU A 878 7.45 -28.92 18.06
CA GLU A 878 8.00 -29.46 16.80
C GLU A 878 8.98 -28.41 16.26
N GLU A 879 10.23 -28.43 16.75
CA GLU A 879 11.39 -28.01 15.99
C GLU A 879 11.94 -29.18 15.15
#